data_d7ce3674b31a9a8efbf60092fed45125
#
_entry.id   d7ce3674b31a9a8efbf60092fed45125
#
_cell.length_a   1.000
_cell.length_b   1.000
_cell.length_c   1.000
_cell.angle_alpha   90.00
_cell.angle_beta   90.00
_cell.angle_gamma   90.00
#
_symmetry.space_group_name_H-M   'P 1'
#
loop_
_entity.id
_entity.type
_entity.pdbx_description
1 polymer ?
#
loop_
_entity_poly.entity_id
_entity_poly.type
_entity_poly.pdbx_seq_one_letter_code
_entity_poly.pdbx_strand_id
1 'polypeptide(L)'
;TPVDPLHYELPFERFLNEDRVTMPDIDIDFEDGRRDEVIRYVQQEYGRDRVAQIITFGKLQARAVLRGVGRVLEMPLGYVDKICKLVPNNPAAPVTLQQAIDSDPELQSLRTADDSVARLFDISLKLEGLYAHASTHAAGVVIGDRPLEQLVPLYRDPNSDMPVTQFNMKYVEAAGLVKFDFLGLKTLTVLDRAVKLLAKRGIPIDLNALPLDDRKTFDMLTRADASGVFQLESSGMRDVLRKLKPDVFEDIIAVVALYRPGPMDNIPSFINRKHGTEPIDYLHPSLESILKETYGIMVYQEQVMQAAQVLAGYSLGSADLLRRAMGKKIKSEMDAQRAAFVDGASARGIDRDKASEIFDTIDKFAGYGFNKSHAAAYALVAYQTAYLKANYPVEFMAASMALELSNTDKLAGLKGECVRLGIPIVPPDINRSDVSFAVEDSRIRYALAAIRNVGEGAMAAVVAEREKRGPFKSISDLAGRLDGNMINKRLLENLIKAGGLDSIDPNRAKLFAGAETMMRFAQHKSSERSSKQVSLFGGEDGGVKLSLSNIPDWRPMEKLSNEFEAIGFYLSAHPLDAYSGTLASLNVIKAKDLPNLTANECSRPIRMAGTVVAKRERVGKRGNKYAFVLLSDDTGTFEVTMFSEVLSASRDLMDSGAPLLLTMDAQMEEERIRLLCSRADPLEKALAARLKNLKLSVTNALPVLELQDILAADGRGNGHITLAARSNSHMVELVLPGRYAIQPKTLAGLKNIPGITDVRETQ
;
A
#
# COMPACT_ATOMS: atom_id res chain seq x y z
N THR A 1 -7.34 19.53 -15.89
CA THR A 1 -8.18 19.49 -14.69
C THR A 1 -9.30 20.52 -14.85
N PRO A 2 -10.48 20.33 -14.24
CA PRO A 2 -11.58 21.30 -14.24
C PRO A 2 -11.39 22.42 -13.19
N VAL A 3 -10.14 22.79 -12.89
CA VAL A 3 -9.82 23.93 -12.03
C VAL A 3 -9.99 25.21 -12.84
N ASP A 4 -10.92 26.07 -12.43
CA ASP A 4 -11.15 27.38 -13.09
C ASP A 4 -10.03 28.36 -12.72
N PRO A 5 -9.19 28.79 -13.68
CA PRO A 5 -8.08 29.67 -13.39
C PRO A 5 -8.54 31.08 -12.94
N LEU A 6 -9.72 31.51 -13.30
CA LEU A 6 -10.27 32.80 -12.86
C LEU A 6 -10.74 32.74 -11.42
N HIS A 7 -11.42 31.65 -11.04
CA HIS A 7 -11.88 31.45 -9.66
C HIS A 7 -10.71 31.41 -8.66
N TYR A 8 -9.61 30.74 -9.02
CA TYR A 8 -8.43 30.61 -8.16
C TYR A 8 -7.37 31.70 -8.40
N GLU A 9 -7.70 32.75 -9.17
CA GLU A 9 -6.80 33.88 -9.44
C GLU A 9 -5.41 33.45 -9.94
N LEU A 10 -5.37 32.49 -10.89
CA LEU A 10 -4.13 32.00 -11.47
C LEU A 10 -3.65 32.91 -12.58
N PRO A 11 -2.50 33.63 -12.43
CA PRO A 11 -2.01 34.54 -13.44
C PRO A 11 -1.53 33.78 -14.68
N PHE A 12 -1.93 34.28 -15.88
CA PHE A 12 -1.56 33.68 -17.17
C PHE A 12 -0.05 33.65 -17.39
N GLU A 13 0.68 34.67 -16.92
CA GLU A 13 2.13 34.80 -17.02
C GLU A 13 2.90 33.69 -16.29
N ARG A 14 2.22 32.96 -15.39
CA ARG A 14 2.79 31.77 -14.76
C ARG A 14 2.92 30.59 -15.74
N PHE A 15 2.06 30.54 -16.74
CA PHE A 15 2.04 29.51 -17.77
C PHE A 15 2.84 29.94 -19.00
N LEU A 16 2.51 31.12 -19.54
CA LEU A 16 3.15 31.75 -20.70
C LEU A 16 3.53 33.18 -20.37
N ASN A 17 4.80 33.53 -20.59
CA ASN A 17 5.36 34.84 -20.31
C ASN A 17 6.23 35.26 -21.48
N GLU A 18 5.92 36.41 -22.11
CA GLU A 18 6.64 36.96 -23.27
C GLU A 18 8.12 37.25 -22.93
N ASP A 19 8.42 37.62 -21.67
CA ASP A 19 9.76 37.89 -21.18
C ASP A 19 10.58 36.61 -20.96
N ARG A 20 9.95 35.42 -21.14
CA ARG A 20 10.57 34.14 -20.86
C ARG A 20 11.07 33.44 -22.13
N VAL A 21 12.38 33.54 -22.40
CA VAL A 21 13.02 32.85 -23.51
C VAL A 21 13.52 31.45 -23.05
N THR A 22 12.58 30.51 -22.81
CA THR A 22 12.91 29.11 -22.47
C THR A 22 11.84 28.18 -23.02
N MET A 23 12.24 26.96 -23.44
CA MET A 23 11.27 25.93 -23.83
C MET A 23 10.25 25.66 -22.71
N PRO A 24 8.98 25.43 -23.06
CA PRO A 24 8.00 25.01 -22.08
C PRO A 24 8.33 23.61 -21.53
N ASP A 25 8.09 23.40 -20.23
CA ASP A 25 8.14 22.10 -19.58
C ASP A 25 6.69 21.64 -19.37
N ILE A 26 6.31 20.55 -20.02
CA ILE A 26 4.90 20.13 -20.09
C ILE A 26 4.79 18.73 -19.47
N ASP A 27 4.25 18.68 -18.25
CA ASP A 27 3.94 17.46 -17.53
C ASP A 27 2.43 17.21 -17.56
N ILE A 28 1.99 16.04 -18.01
CA ILE A 28 0.58 15.68 -18.09
C ILE A 28 0.36 14.34 -17.41
N ASP A 29 -0.50 14.32 -16.40
CA ASP A 29 -0.92 13.09 -15.72
C ASP A 29 -2.07 12.42 -16.46
N PHE A 30 -1.87 11.16 -16.84
CA PHE A 30 -2.88 10.31 -17.46
C PHE A 30 -3.26 9.14 -16.54
N GLU A 31 -4.40 8.55 -16.77
CA GLU A 31 -4.77 7.26 -16.20
C GLU A 31 -3.73 6.22 -16.64
N ASP A 32 -3.13 5.51 -15.65
CA ASP A 32 -1.92 4.69 -15.84
C ASP A 32 -2.15 3.55 -16.84
N GLY A 33 -3.31 2.89 -16.78
CA GLY A 33 -3.63 1.75 -17.65
C GLY A 33 -3.84 2.11 -19.12
N ARG A 34 -4.18 3.38 -19.43
CA ARG A 34 -4.47 3.83 -20.79
C ARG A 34 -3.46 4.85 -21.35
N ARG A 35 -2.39 5.11 -20.62
CA ARG A 35 -1.34 6.06 -21.04
C ARG A 35 -0.77 5.70 -22.42
N ASP A 36 -0.53 4.43 -22.71
CA ASP A 36 0.01 3.99 -24.00
C ASP A 36 -0.97 4.20 -25.16
N GLU A 37 -2.28 4.26 -24.90
CA GLU A 37 -3.27 4.63 -25.92
C GLU A 37 -3.10 6.08 -26.33
N VAL A 38 -2.85 6.98 -25.35
CA VAL A 38 -2.60 8.41 -25.61
C VAL A 38 -1.32 8.60 -26.42
N ILE A 39 -0.25 7.88 -26.08
CA ILE A 39 1.00 7.94 -26.85
C ILE A 39 0.77 7.50 -28.30
N ARG A 40 0.03 6.42 -28.52
CA ARG A 40 -0.33 5.97 -29.88
C ARG A 40 -1.19 6.99 -30.63
N TYR A 41 -2.14 7.64 -29.94
CA TYR A 41 -2.93 8.72 -30.52
C TYR A 41 -2.04 9.88 -30.97
N VAL A 42 -1.11 10.32 -30.13
CA VAL A 42 -0.15 11.40 -30.48
C VAL A 42 0.70 11.02 -31.69
N GLN A 43 1.15 9.77 -31.81
CA GLN A 43 1.85 9.29 -32.98
C GLN A 43 0.99 9.30 -34.25
N GLN A 44 -0.31 9.03 -34.12
CA GLN A 44 -1.24 9.06 -35.26
C GLN A 44 -1.53 10.50 -35.72
N GLU A 45 -1.67 11.41 -34.75
CA GLU A 45 -2.02 12.81 -35.01
C GLU A 45 -0.84 13.60 -35.62
N TYR A 46 0.36 13.45 -35.05
CA TYR A 46 1.54 14.22 -35.47
C TYR A 46 2.45 13.51 -36.47
N GLY A 47 2.28 12.22 -36.67
CA GLY A 47 3.09 11.36 -37.54
C GLY A 47 4.07 10.47 -36.77
N ARG A 48 4.16 9.21 -37.18
CA ARG A 48 5.03 8.22 -36.53
C ARG A 48 6.54 8.53 -36.66
N ASP A 49 6.92 9.27 -37.68
CA ASP A 49 8.26 9.75 -37.94
C ASP A 49 8.62 11.01 -37.16
N ARG A 50 7.64 11.64 -36.51
CA ARG A 50 7.80 12.89 -35.75
C ARG A 50 7.66 12.74 -34.25
N VAL A 51 7.30 11.55 -33.76
CA VAL A 51 7.08 11.29 -32.34
C VAL A 51 7.99 10.16 -31.87
N ALA A 52 8.79 10.41 -30.83
CA ALA A 52 9.68 9.41 -30.25
C ALA A 52 9.70 9.52 -28.71
N GLN A 53 10.06 8.42 -28.06
CA GLN A 53 10.41 8.43 -26.65
C GLN A 53 11.84 8.91 -26.45
N ILE A 54 12.12 9.44 -25.26
CA ILE A 54 13.48 9.90 -24.90
C ILE A 54 14.27 8.71 -24.35
N ILE A 55 15.56 8.63 -24.72
CA ILE A 55 16.47 7.62 -24.18
C ILE A 55 16.88 7.96 -22.74
N THR A 56 17.10 6.91 -21.95
CA THR A 56 17.81 7.01 -20.67
C THR A 56 18.99 6.06 -20.64
N PHE A 57 20.05 6.45 -19.93
CA PHE A 57 21.23 5.63 -19.78
C PHE A 57 21.35 5.15 -18.34
N GLY A 58 21.19 3.84 -18.15
CA GLY A 58 21.40 3.20 -16.86
C GLY A 58 22.90 3.22 -16.50
N LYS A 59 23.21 3.64 -15.27
CA LYS A 59 24.56 3.57 -14.69
C LYS A 59 24.67 2.42 -13.72
N LEU A 60 25.84 1.80 -13.67
CA LEU A 60 26.18 0.82 -12.64
C LEU A 60 26.28 1.53 -11.29
N GLN A 61 25.28 1.40 -10.45
CA GLN A 61 25.30 1.90 -9.08
C GLN A 61 25.89 0.84 -8.13
N ALA A 62 26.31 1.25 -6.93
CA ALA A 62 27.02 0.43 -5.95
C ALA A 62 26.47 -1.01 -5.80
N ARG A 63 25.17 -1.18 -5.54
CA ARG A 63 24.55 -2.51 -5.39
C ARG A 63 24.50 -3.31 -6.70
N ALA A 64 24.29 -2.61 -7.81
CA ALA A 64 24.18 -3.26 -9.12
C ALA A 64 25.54 -3.78 -9.59
N VAL A 65 26.58 -2.97 -9.42
CA VAL A 65 27.96 -3.37 -9.80
C VAL A 65 28.45 -4.53 -8.94
N LEU A 66 28.21 -4.52 -7.63
CA LEU A 66 28.57 -5.63 -6.74
C LEU A 66 27.93 -6.96 -7.19
N ARG A 67 26.62 -6.95 -7.51
CA ARG A 67 25.93 -8.15 -8.00
C ARG A 67 26.46 -8.61 -9.35
N GLY A 68 26.75 -7.66 -10.27
CA GLY A 68 27.30 -7.95 -11.58
C GLY A 68 28.69 -8.59 -11.49
N VAL A 69 29.59 -7.95 -10.75
CA VAL A 69 30.96 -8.45 -10.56
C VAL A 69 30.97 -9.75 -9.76
N GLY A 70 30.17 -9.85 -8.70
CA GLY A 70 30.07 -11.07 -7.89
C GLY A 70 29.60 -12.29 -8.71
N ARG A 71 28.70 -12.09 -9.67
CA ARG A 71 28.28 -13.13 -10.62
C ARG A 71 29.41 -13.56 -11.55
N VAL A 72 30.17 -12.59 -12.07
CA VAL A 72 31.31 -12.87 -12.97
C VAL A 72 32.44 -13.56 -12.20
N LEU A 73 32.64 -13.25 -10.93
CA LEU A 73 33.61 -13.90 -10.05
C LEU A 73 33.09 -15.24 -9.48
N GLU A 74 31.92 -15.71 -9.92
CA GLU A 74 31.27 -16.96 -9.48
C GLU A 74 31.05 -17.04 -7.96
N MET A 75 30.94 -15.88 -7.29
CA MET A 75 30.66 -15.82 -5.85
C MET A 75 29.21 -16.27 -5.54
N PRO A 76 28.97 -16.94 -4.40
CA PRO A 76 27.63 -17.33 -4.00
C PRO A 76 26.68 -16.13 -3.93
N LEU A 77 25.58 -16.16 -4.70
CA LEU A 77 24.64 -15.03 -4.81
C LEU A 77 24.13 -14.55 -3.45
N GLY A 78 23.84 -15.48 -2.53
CA GLY A 78 23.39 -15.15 -1.17
C GLY A 78 24.45 -14.41 -0.35
N TYR A 79 25.74 -14.66 -0.61
CA TYR A 79 26.85 -13.97 0.05
C TYR A 79 26.98 -12.54 -0.50
N VAL A 80 26.97 -12.39 -1.81
CA VAL A 80 26.97 -11.06 -2.46
C VAL A 80 25.77 -10.23 -2.05
N ASP A 81 24.58 -10.82 -1.93
CA ASP A 81 23.39 -10.12 -1.46
C ASP A 81 23.50 -9.65 0.01
N LYS A 82 24.20 -10.40 0.88
CA LYS A 82 24.51 -9.93 2.24
C LYS A 82 25.38 -8.67 2.20
N ILE A 83 26.43 -8.67 1.40
CA ILE A 83 27.31 -7.50 1.20
C ILE A 83 26.50 -6.31 0.64
N CYS A 84 25.68 -6.54 -0.38
CA CYS A 84 24.82 -5.49 -0.95
C CYS A 84 23.86 -4.87 0.06
N LYS A 85 23.37 -5.62 1.05
CA LYS A 85 22.48 -5.09 2.10
C LYS A 85 23.16 -4.09 3.03
N LEU A 86 24.48 -4.18 3.21
CA LEU A 86 25.24 -3.23 4.00
C LEU A 86 25.39 -1.86 3.31
N VAL A 87 25.35 -1.83 1.98
CA VAL A 87 25.41 -0.58 1.22
C VAL A 87 24.08 0.16 1.35
N PRO A 88 24.04 1.43 1.80
CA PRO A 88 22.80 2.22 1.87
C PRO A 88 22.11 2.36 0.52
N ASN A 89 20.78 2.33 0.50
CA ASN A 89 19.98 2.50 -0.72
C ASN A 89 18.88 3.55 -0.48
N ASN A 90 19.30 4.80 -0.45
CA ASN A 90 18.36 5.93 -0.37
C ASN A 90 18.39 6.68 -1.72
N PRO A 91 17.31 6.63 -2.52
CA PRO A 91 17.26 7.34 -3.81
C PRO A 91 17.42 8.86 -3.69
N ALA A 92 17.00 9.46 -2.57
CA ALA A 92 17.13 10.89 -2.33
C ALA A 92 18.56 11.32 -1.92
N ALA A 93 19.37 10.38 -1.42
CA ALA A 93 20.77 10.61 -1.04
C ALA A 93 21.60 9.38 -1.47
N PRO A 94 21.89 9.22 -2.76
CA PRO A 94 22.63 8.07 -3.26
C PRO A 94 24.06 8.09 -2.70
N VAL A 95 24.52 6.95 -2.19
CA VAL A 95 25.85 6.76 -1.63
C VAL A 95 26.67 5.93 -2.60
N THR A 96 27.91 6.36 -2.90
CA THR A 96 28.85 5.58 -3.72
C THR A 96 29.38 4.38 -2.95
N LEU A 97 29.88 3.38 -3.65
CA LEU A 97 30.49 2.20 -3.03
C LEU A 97 31.67 2.59 -2.13
N GLN A 98 32.53 3.54 -2.58
CA GLN A 98 33.61 4.03 -1.77
C GLN A 98 33.13 4.67 -0.47
N GLN A 99 32.11 5.55 -0.53
CA GLN A 99 31.53 6.17 0.65
C GLN A 99 30.90 5.14 1.60
N ALA A 100 30.28 4.10 1.04
CA ALA A 100 29.71 3.02 1.86
C ALA A 100 30.81 2.22 2.58
N ILE A 101 31.90 1.88 1.90
CA ILE A 101 33.06 1.19 2.50
C ILE A 101 33.68 2.05 3.60
N ASP A 102 33.88 3.36 3.35
CA ASP A 102 34.53 4.26 4.29
C ASP A 102 33.69 4.49 5.56
N SER A 103 32.36 4.39 5.45
CA SER A 103 31.43 4.65 6.56
C SER A 103 31.01 3.40 7.34
N ASP A 104 31.17 2.19 6.79
CA ASP A 104 30.71 0.94 7.41
C ASP A 104 31.87 0.04 7.82
N PRO A 105 32.10 -0.14 9.16
CA PRO A 105 33.17 -1.01 9.68
C PRO A 105 33.05 -2.48 9.25
N GLU A 106 31.83 -2.99 8.99
CA GLU A 106 31.62 -4.37 8.56
C GLU A 106 32.11 -4.55 7.12
N LEU A 107 31.86 -3.58 6.21
CA LEU A 107 32.40 -3.61 4.85
C LEU A 107 33.93 -3.54 4.85
N GLN A 108 34.54 -2.72 5.72
CA GLN A 108 35.98 -2.64 5.88
C GLN A 108 36.59 -3.96 6.38
N SER A 109 35.94 -4.56 7.38
CA SER A 109 36.36 -5.86 7.93
C SER A 109 36.24 -6.97 6.89
N LEU A 110 35.18 -7.03 6.11
CA LEU A 110 35.01 -8.00 5.03
C LEU A 110 36.05 -7.84 3.95
N ARG A 111 36.43 -6.59 3.58
CA ARG A 111 37.49 -6.33 2.61
C ARG A 111 38.85 -6.83 3.06
N THR A 112 39.13 -6.76 4.36
CA THR A 112 40.43 -7.17 4.91
C THR A 112 40.53 -8.66 5.24
N ALA A 113 39.41 -9.28 5.56
CA ALA A 113 39.31 -10.67 6.00
C ALA A 113 39.15 -11.68 4.86
N ASP A 114 38.68 -11.23 3.67
CA ASP A 114 38.37 -12.12 2.54
C ASP A 114 38.89 -11.54 1.22
N ASP A 115 39.93 -12.17 0.65
CA ASP A 115 40.54 -11.76 -0.61
C ASP A 115 39.56 -11.73 -1.77
N SER A 116 38.53 -12.59 -1.75
CA SER A 116 37.50 -12.61 -2.78
C SER A 116 36.62 -11.36 -2.69
N VAL A 117 36.33 -10.86 -1.50
CA VAL A 117 35.57 -9.62 -1.25
C VAL A 117 36.46 -8.41 -1.58
N ALA A 118 37.74 -8.44 -1.24
CA ALA A 118 38.69 -7.39 -1.64
C ALA A 118 38.71 -7.23 -3.16
N ARG A 119 38.83 -8.33 -3.91
CA ARG A 119 38.77 -8.34 -5.37
C ARG A 119 37.44 -7.88 -5.92
N LEU A 120 36.31 -8.30 -5.29
CA LEU A 120 34.99 -7.84 -5.64
C LEU A 120 34.87 -6.31 -5.54
N PHE A 121 35.36 -5.72 -4.44
CA PHE A 121 35.36 -4.27 -4.24
C PHE A 121 36.25 -3.53 -5.21
N ASP A 122 37.46 -4.00 -5.41
CA ASP A 122 38.45 -3.33 -6.29
C ASP A 122 37.98 -3.25 -7.75
N ILE A 123 37.34 -4.31 -8.25
CA ILE A 123 36.74 -4.32 -9.58
C ILE A 123 35.47 -3.44 -9.60
N SER A 124 34.61 -3.56 -8.57
CA SER A 124 33.38 -2.81 -8.51
C SER A 124 33.57 -1.31 -8.43
N LEU A 125 34.57 -0.83 -7.67
CA LEU A 125 34.96 0.58 -7.60
C LEU A 125 35.39 1.16 -8.95
N LYS A 126 36.05 0.36 -9.81
CA LYS A 126 36.43 0.78 -11.15
C LYS A 126 35.26 0.84 -12.13
N LEU A 127 34.22 0.03 -11.91
CA LEU A 127 33.08 -0.08 -12.81
C LEU A 127 31.90 0.78 -12.36
N GLU A 128 31.88 1.20 -11.09
CA GLU A 128 30.81 2.07 -10.59
C GLU A 128 30.72 3.36 -11.38
N GLY A 129 29.50 3.78 -11.72
CA GLY A 129 29.22 4.99 -12.47
C GLY A 129 29.32 4.86 -13.98
N LEU A 130 29.86 3.75 -14.51
CA LEU A 130 29.88 3.51 -15.95
C LEU A 130 28.47 3.26 -16.48
N TYR A 131 28.22 3.66 -17.72
CA TYR A 131 26.97 3.36 -18.41
C TYR A 131 26.88 1.87 -18.71
N ALA A 132 25.77 1.26 -18.34
CA ALA A 132 25.54 -0.18 -18.48
C ALA A 132 24.64 -0.53 -19.66
N HIS A 133 23.58 0.21 -19.83
CA HIS A 133 22.57 -0.04 -20.90
C HIS A 133 21.83 1.24 -21.24
N ALA A 134 21.28 1.27 -22.44
CA ALA A 134 20.28 2.23 -22.87
C ALA A 134 18.89 1.66 -22.58
N SER A 135 17.98 2.50 -22.15
CA SER A 135 16.55 2.19 -21.95
C SER A 135 15.70 3.39 -22.32
N THR A 136 14.41 3.17 -22.41
CA THR A 136 13.46 4.22 -22.74
C THR A 136 13.07 4.98 -21.46
N HIS A 137 12.95 6.31 -21.54
CA HIS A 137 12.41 7.12 -20.45
C HIS A 137 10.97 6.73 -20.15
N ALA A 138 10.63 6.63 -18.87
CA ALA A 138 9.31 6.16 -18.47
C ALA A 138 8.16 7.07 -18.94
N ALA A 139 8.38 8.38 -19.07
CA ALA A 139 7.36 9.38 -19.37
C ALA A 139 7.68 10.25 -20.60
N GLY A 140 8.95 10.55 -20.84
CA GLY A 140 9.40 11.56 -21.80
C GLY A 140 9.13 11.19 -23.26
N VAL A 141 8.37 12.04 -23.93
CA VAL A 141 8.05 11.96 -25.36
C VAL A 141 8.44 13.28 -26.02
N VAL A 142 9.01 13.22 -27.21
CA VAL A 142 9.28 14.41 -28.05
C VAL A 142 8.41 14.40 -29.28
N ILE A 143 8.00 15.59 -29.69
CA ILE A 143 7.22 15.83 -30.93
C ILE A 143 8.04 16.82 -31.77
N GLY A 144 8.40 16.42 -32.99
CA GLY A 144 9.12 17.25 -33.93
C GLY A 144 8.20 17.97 -34.93
N ASP A 145 8.62 19.15 -35.39
CA ASP A 145 7.97 19.88 -36.46
C ASP A 145 8.20 19.25 -37.86
N ARG A 146 9.18 18.36 -37.94
CA ARG A 146 9.62 17.58 -39.12
C ARG A 146 10.04 16.18 -38.71
N PRO A 147 10.37 15.27 -39.65
CA PRO A 147 10.90 13.94 -39.32
C PRO A 147 12.08 14.01 -38.37
N LEU A 148 12.01 13.26 -37.24
CA LEU A 148 12.98 13.32 -36.17
C LEU A 148 14.40 12.92 -36.60
N GLU A 149 14.56 12.07 -37.61
CA GLU A 149 15.85 11.68 -38.17
C GLU A 149 16.64 12.86 -38.78
N GLN A 150 15.96 13.96 -39.12
CA GLN A 150 16.59 15.22 -39.58
C GLN A 150 17.07 16.09 -38.42
N LEU A 151 16.64 15.80 -37.20
CA LEU A 151 16.92 16.60 -35.99
C LEU A 151 17.88 15.88 -35.04
N VAL A 152 17.63 14.59 -34.80
CA VAL A 152 18.39 13.77 -33.83
C VAL A 152 18.55 12.34 -34.35
N PRO A 153 19.64 11.65 -33.97
CA PRO A 153 19.77 10.21 -34.27
C PRO A 153 18.75 9.41 -33.46
N LEU A 154 18.19 8.39 -34.09
CA LEU A 154 17.17 7.52 -33.49
C LEU A 154 17.74 6.14 -33.14
N TYR A 155 17.18 5.54 -32.12
CA TYR A 155 17.46 4.19 -31.62
C TYR A 155 16.17 3.36 -31.65
N ARG A 156 16.28 2.10 -32.00
CA ARG A 156 15.18 1.15 -31.95
C ARG A 156 15.35 0.25 -30.73
N ASP A 157 14.45 0.42 -29.73
CA ASP A 157 14.40 -0.48 -28.60
C ASP A 157 13.79 -1.83 -29.04
N PRO A 158 14.46 -2.98 -28.79
CA PRO A 158 13.95 -4.31 -29.15
C PRO A 158 12.57 -4.62 -28.55
N ASN A 159 12.20 -3.97 -27.45
CA ASN A 159 10.96 -4.20 -26.69
C ASN A 159 9.85 -3.17 -26.99
N SER A 160 10.10 -2.23 -27.92
CA SER A 160 9.14 -1.16 -28.26
C SER A 160 9.04 -0.97 -29.77
N ASP A 161 7.83 -0.79 -30.26
CA ASP A 161 7.56 -0.41 -31.65
C ASP A 161 7.80 1.08 -31.93
N MET A 162 8.04 1.85 -30.88
CA MET A 162 8.23 3.30 -30.95
C MET A 162 9.68 3.67 -31.08
N PRO A 163 10.06 4.61 -31.99
CA PRO A 163 11.41 5.12 -32.07
C PRO A 163 11.81 5.83 -30.75
N VAL A 164 13.08 5.78 -30.43
CA VAL A 164 13.68 6.39 -29.24
C VAL A 164 14.78 7.36 -29.69
N THR A 165 14.85 8.56 -29.16
CA THR A 165 15.95 9.49 -29.46
C THR A 165 17.26 8.97 -28.86
N GLN A 166 18.40 9.10 -29.53
CA GLN A 166 19.72 8.80 -28.93
C GLN A 166 20.22 9.93 -28.02
N PHE A 167 19.58 11.10 -28.06
CA PHE A 167 19.83 12.19 -27.13
C PHE A 167 18.95 12.02 -25.89
N ASN A 168 19.54 12.16 -24.71
CA ASN A 168 18.80 12.16 -23.45
C ASN A 168 18.06 13.50 -23.26
N MET A 169 17.26 13.60 -22.19
CA MET A 169 16.38 14.72 -21.91
C MET A 169 17.11 16.09 -21.89
N LYS A 170 18.42 16.16 -21.56
CA LYS A 170 19.21 17.39 -21.58
C LYS A 170 19.56 17.84 -23.01
N TYR A 171 19.84 16.91 -23.90
CA TYR A 171 20.31 17.20 -25.25
C TYR A 171 19.19 17.28 -26.29
N VAL A 172 18.01 16.68 -26.04
CA VAL A 172 16.85 16.86 -26.95
C VAL A 172 16.35 18.29 -26.95
N GLU A 173 16.37 18.98 -25.81
CA GLU A 173 16.05 20.41 -25.72
C GLU A 173 17.08 21.27 -26.46
N ALA A 174 18.36 20.98 -26.32
CA ALA A 174 19.42 21.67 -27.04
C ALA A 174 19.34 21.46 -28.57
N ALA A 175 18.76 20.35 -29.02
CA ALA A 175 18.47 20.07 -30.44
C ALA A 175 17.20 20.76 -30.94
N GLY A 176 16.50 21.53 -30.11
CA GLY A 176 15.29 22.28 -30.48
C GLY A 176 13.99 21.49 -30.37
N LEU A 177 13.99 20.33 -29.74
CA LEU A 177 12.78 19.54 -29.53
C LEU A 177 12.07 19.93 -28.24
N VAL A 178 10.73 19.96 -28.29
CA VAL A 178 9.88 20.14 -27.12
C VAL A 178 9.65 18.78 -26.44
N LYS A 179 9.91 18.75 -25.14
CA LYS A 179 9.70 17.58 -24.30
C LYS A 179 8.30 17.60 -23.65
N PHE A 180 7.63 16.49 -23.71
CA PHE A 180 6.37 16.24 -23.01
C PHE A 180 6.57 15.06 -22.07
N ASP A 181 6.28 15.22 -20.78
CA ASP A 181 6.29 14.12 -19.83
C ASP A 181 4.86 13.59 -19.66
N PHE A 182 4.58 12.40 -20.23
CA PHE A 182 3.30 11.72 -20.12
C PHE A 182 3.36 10.76 -18.94
N LEU A 183 2.91 11.25 -17.79
CA LEU A 183 3.00 10.52 -16.53
C LEU A 183 1.78 9.62 -16.34
N GLY A 184 2.00 8.37 -15.90
CA GLY A 184 0.94 7.47 -15.45
C GLY A 184 0.64 7.71 -13.98
N LEU A 185 -0.57 8.18 -13.65
CA LEU A 185 -1.00 8.38 -12.26
C LEU A 185 -2.00 7.30 -11.85
N LYS A 186 -1.56 6.37 -11.02
CA LYS A 186 -2.39 5.23 -10.52
C LYS A 186 -3.67 5.68 -9.82
N THR A 187 -3.65 6.84 -9.17
CA THR A 187 -4.84 7.39 -8.51
C THR A 187 -5.98 7.65 -9.51
N LEU A 188 -5.66 8.09 -10.73
CA LEU A 188 -6.68 8.25 -11.77
C LEU A 188 -7.31 6.91 -12.16
N THR A 189 -6.54 5.81 -12.10
CA THR A 189 -7.08 4.46 -12.30
C THR A 189 -8.01 4.04 -11.16
N VAL A 190 -7.69 4.42 -9.91
CA VAL A 190 -8.61 4.18 -8.76
C VAL A 190 -9.93 4.92 -8.99
N LEU A 191 -9.86 6.20 -9.37
CA LEU A 191 -11.04 7.03 -9.64
C LEU A 191 -11.89 6.45 -10.78
N ASP A 192 -11.28 6.10 -11.91
CA ASP A 192 -11.96 5.51 -13.06
C ASP A 192 -12.64 4.17 -12.69
N ARG A 193 -11.93 3.30 -11.96
CA ARG A 193 -12.50 2.02 -11.52
C ARG A 193 -13.64 2.20 -10.53
N ALA A 194 -13.51 3.12 -9.58
CA ALA A 194 -14.58 3.41 -8.61
C ALA A 194 -15.84 3.92 -9.31
N VAL A 195 -15.70 4.84 -10.27
CA VAL A 195 -16.81 5.33 -11.09
C VAL A 195 -17.46 4.20 -11.90
N LYS A 196 -16.67 3.30 -12.51
CA LYS A 196 -17.19 2.14 -13.22
C LYS A 196 -17.93 1.15 -12.31
N LEU A 197 -17.45 0.95 -11.07
CA LEU A 197 -18.15 0.11 -10.08
C LEU A 197 -19.49 0.74 -9.68
N LEU A 198 -19.53 2.06 -9.48
CA LEU A 198 -20.75 2.80 -9.19
C LEU A 198 -21.76 2.76 -10.36
N ALA A 199 -21.28 2.94 -11.58
CA ALA A 199 -22.11 2.84 -12.78
C ALA A 199 -22.76 1.47 -12.94
N LYS A 200 -22.07 0.37 -12.62
CA LYS A 200 -22.63 -0.99 -12.58
C LYS A 200 -23.79 -1.13 -11.58
N ARG A 201 -23.84 -0.28 -10.55
CA ARG A 201 -24.93 -0.20 -9.56
C ARG A 201 -26.02 0.79 -9.91
N GLY A 202 -25.96 1.42 -11.10
CA GLY A 202 -26.90 2.45 -11.52
C GLY A 202 -26.70 3.82 -10.86
N ILE A 203 -25.50 4.09 -10.33
CA ILE A 203 -25.13 5.36 -9.71
C ILE A 203 -24.10 6.07 -10.61
N PRO A 204 -24.54 6.89 -11.57
CA PRO A 204 -23.62 7.67 -12.39
C PRO A 204 -23.03 8.82 -11.58
N ILE A 205 -21.72 8.99 -11.62
CA ILE A 205 -21.01 10.11 -10.98
C ILE A 205 -20.12 10.77 -12.01
N ASP A 206 -20.23 12.09 -12.10
CA ASP A 206 -19.25 12.93 -12.78
C ASP A 206 -18.31 13.56 -11.75
N LEU A 207 -17.05 13.15 -11.76
CA LEU A 207 -16.03 13.67 -10.85
C LEU A 207 -15.71 15.15 -11.08
N ASN A 208 -16.03 15.69 -12.26
CA ASN A 208 -15.80 17.11 -12.57
C ASN A 208 -16.91 18.02 -12.04
N ALA A 209 -18.05 17.44 -11.67
CA ALA A 209 -19.22 18.17 -11.17
C ALA A 209 -19.48 17.91 -9.67
N LEU A 210 -18.47 17.45 -8.92
CA LEU A 210 -18.62 17.25 -7.48
C LEU A 210 -18.77 18.57 -6.74
N PRO A 211 -19.65 18.65 -5.72
CA PRO A 211 -19.69 19.79 -4.81
C PRO A 211 -18.39 19.81 -3.99
N LEU A 212 -17.70 20.98 -3.95
CA LEU A 212 -16.45 21.14 -3.23
C LEU A 212 -16.64 21.47 -1.74
N ASP A 213 -17.87 21.41 -1.24
CA ASP A 213 -18.30 21.69 0.14
C ASP A 213 -18.99 20.50 0.81
N ASP A 214 -18.78 19.27 0.30
CA ASP A 214 -19.39 18.05 0.88
C ASP A 214 -18.95 17.82 2.31
N ARG A 215 -19.89 18.00 3.24
CA ARG A 215 -19.64 17.89 4.68
C ARG A 215 -19.10 16.52 5.11
N LYS A 216 -19.60 15.42 4.51
CA LYS A 216 -19.12 14.08 4.86
C LYS A 216 -17.63 13.92 4.53
N THR A 217 -17.20 14.49 3.41
CA THR A 217 -15.79 14.47 2.98
C THR A 217 -14.93 15.24 3.98
N PHE A 218 -15.31 16.45 4.36
CA PHE A 218 -14.54 17.24 5.34
C PHE A 218 -14.57 16.63 6.76
N ASP A 219 -15.70 16.08 7.20
CA ASP A 219 -15.79 15.35 8.47
C ASP A 219 -14.85 14.13 8.50
N MET A 220 -14.75 13.40 7.39
CA MET A 220 -13.80 12.28 7.24
C MET A 220 -12.34 12.77 7.32
N LEU A 221 -11.99 13.85 6.60
CA LEU A 221 -10.65 14.44 6.62
C LEU A 221 -10.29 14.98 8.00
N THR A 222 -11.21 15.63 8.70
CA THR A 222 -11.04 16.13 10.07
C THR A 222 -10.76 14.99 11.07
N ARG A 223 -11.37 13.82 10.91
CA ARG A 223 -11.03 12.62 11.69
C ARG A 223 -9.71 11.97 11.26
N ALA A 224 -9.05 12.51 10.22
CA ALA A 224 -7.85 11.94 9.61
C ALA A 224 -8.02 10.51 9.07
N ASP A 225 -9.24 10.16 8.64
CA ASP A 225 -9.57 8.88 8.01
C ASP A 225 -9.11 8.82 6.54
N ALA A 226 -7.91 9.37 6.27
CA ALA A 226 -7.39 9.64 4.93
C ALA A 226 -6.50 8.50 4.35
N SER A 227 -6.55 7.29 4.90
CA SER A 227 -5.84 6.13 4.32
C SER A 227 -6.32 5.88 2.89
N GLY A 228 -5.40 5.78 1.92
CA GLY A 228 -5.70 5.65 0.49
C GLY A 228 -6.21 6.93 -0.19
N VAL A 229 -6.33 8.05 0.52
CA VAL A 229 -6.66 9.36 -0.09
C VAL A 229 -5.41 9.99 -0.66
N PHE A 230 -5.44 10.30 -1.94
CA PHE A 230 -4.30 10.85 -2.67
C PHE A 230 -3.66 12.05 -1.96
N GLN A 231 -2.35 12.07 -1.85
CA GLN A 231 -1.53 13.09 -1.17
C GLN A 231 -1.77 13.22 0.36
N LEU A 232 -2.90 12.75 0.89
CA LEU A 232 -3.31 12.98 2.28
C LEU A 232 -3.13 11.76 3.20
N GLU A 233 -2.63 10.64 2.67
CA GLU A 233 -2.62 9.34 3.35
C GLU A 233 -1.47 9.12 4.34
N SER A 234 -0.37 9.91 4.24
CA SER A 234 0.79 9.72 5.12
C SER A 234 0.43 10.01 6.58
N SER A 235 1.09 9.33 7.53
CA SER A 235 0.80 9.51 8.95
C SER A 235 0.96 10.95 9.41
N GLY A 236 2.08 11.62 9.01
CA GLY A 236 2.27 13.02 9.37
C GLY A 236 1.25 13.97 8.73
N MET A 237 0.83 13.69 7.47
CA MET A 237 -0.26 14.45 6.84
C MET A 237 -1.59 14.25 7.58
N ARG A 238 -1.89 13.04 8.02
CA ARG A 238 -3.10 12.76 8.83
C ARG A 238 -3.08 13.51 10.17
N ASP A 239 -1.91 13.66 10.79
CA ASP A 239 -1.79 14.45 12.00
C ASP A 239 -2.05 15.94 11.74
N VAL A 240 -1.55 16.47 10.62
CA VAL A 240 -1.86 17.84 10.18
C VAL A 240 -3.36 18.01 9.95
N LEU A 241 -4.02 17.08 9.24
CA LEU A 241 -5.47 17.15 8.98
C LEU A 241 -6.29 17.17 10.29
N ARG A 242 -5.92 16.37 11.28
CA ARG A 242 -6.60 16.32 12.59
C ARG A 242 -6.52 17.64 13.34
N LYS A 243 -5.37 18.34 13.23
CA LYS A 243 -5.15 19.65 13.86
C LYS A 243 -5.78 20.78 13.05
N LEU A 244 -5.63 20.74 11.73
CA LEU A 244 -6.14 21.74 10.81
C LEU A 244 -7.68 21.75 10.76
N LYS A 245 -8.31 20.57 10.84
CA LYS A 245 -9.76 20.40 10.71
C LYS A 245 -10.28 21.10 9.44
N PRO A 246 -9.86 20.65 8.25
CA PRO A 246 -10.23 21.31 7.01
C PRO A 246 -11.75 21.35 6.85
N ASP A 247 -12.29 22.47 6.42
CA ASP A 247 -13.72 22.70 6.21
C ASP A 247 -14.03 23.38 4.86
N VAL A 248 -12.97 23.83 4.15
CA VAL A 248 -13.04 24.41 2.81
C VAL A 248 -11.99 23.79 1.89
N PHE A 249 -12.24 23.83 0.58
CA PHE A 249 -11.34 23.22 -0.40
C PHE A 249 -9.95 23.89 -0.43
N GLU A 250 -9.88 25.18 -0.17
CA GLU A 250 -8.65 25.97 -0.08
C GLU A 250 -7.68 25.46 1.01
N ASP A 251 -8.20 24.89 2.09
CA ASP A 251 -7.37 24.24 3.12
C ASP A 251 -6.60 23.04 2.55
N ILE A 252 -7.24 22.28 1.63
CA ILE A 252 -6.60 21.12 1.00
C ILE A 252 -5.51 21.62 0.04
N ILE A 253 -5.77 22.70 -0.71
CA ILE A 253 -4.77 23.33 -1.59
C ILE A 253 -3.56 23.77 -0.78
N ALA A 254 -3.81 24.47 0.34
CA ALA A 254 -2.75 24.99 1.20
C ALA A 254 -1.92 23.88 1.84
N VAL A 255 -2.55 22.83 2.38
CA VAL A 255 -1.82 21.74 3.05
C VAL A 255 -1.01 20.91 2.07
N VAL A 256 -1.48 20.68 0.85
CA VAL A 256 -0.71 20.02 -0.22
C VAL A 256 0.54 20.83 -0.57
N ALA A 257 0.44 22.17 -0.57
CA ALA A 257 1.56 23.06 -0.82
C ALA A 257 2.56 23.15 0.36
N LEU A 258 2.07 23.13 1.61
CA LEU A 258 2.87 23.32 2.81
C LEU A 258 3.58 22.04 3.27
N TYR A 259 2.97 20.86 3.08
CA TYR A 259 3.52 19.61 3.64
C TYR A 259 4.73 19.09 2.84
N ARG A 260 5.86 19.82 2.93
CA ARG A 260 7.15 19.52 2.29
C ARG A 260 8.28 20.02 3.18
N PRO A 261 9.49 19.42 3.11
CA PRO A 261 10.65 19.94 3.83
C PRO A 261 10.88 21.44 3.54
N GLY A 262 10.97 22.23 4.56
CA GLY A 262 11.05 23.69 4.54
C GLY A 262 9.72 24.38 4.86
N PRO A 263 8.73 24.41 3.96
CA PRO A 263 7.44 25.07 4.22
C PRO A 263 6.64 24.50 5.38
N MET A 264 6.83 23.21 5.71
CA MET A 264 6.12 22.56 6.81
C MET A 264 6.34 23.21 8.18
N ASP A 265 7.42 23.98 8.36
CA ASP A 265 7.66 24.75 9.59
C ASP A 265 6.59 25.83 9.82
N ASN A 266 5.86 26.25 8.78
CA ASN A 266 4.76 27.21 8.88
C ASN A 266 3.40 26.57 9.20
N ILE A 267 3.28 25.25 9.18
CA ILE A 267 2.01 24.55 9.43
C ILE A 267 1.43 24.86 10.82
N PRO A 268 2.21 24.91 11.91
CA PRO A 268 1.67 25.27 13.22
C PRO A 268 1.03 26.66 13.22
N SER A 269 1.70 27.69 12.68
CA SER A 269 1.13 29.05 12.57
C SER A 269 -0.08 29.10 11.65
N PHE A 270 -0.07 28.37 10.52
CA PHE A 270 -1.22 28.26 9.64
C PHE A 270 -2.46 27.72 10.39
N ILE A 271 -2.29 26.64 11.16
CA ILE A 271 -3.35 26.05 11.97
C ILE A 271 -3.82 27.03 13.05
N ASN A 272 -2.89 27.66 13.80
CA ASN A 272 -3.21 28.57 14.89
C ASN A 272 -3.98 29.80 14.40
N ARG A 273 -3.58 30.37 13.25
CA ARG A 273 -4.25 31.52 12.64
C ARG A 273 -5.62 31.16 12.08
N LYS A 274 -5.76 30.00 11.45
CA LYS A 274 -7.08 29.48 11.04
C LYS A 274 -8.05 29.38 12.23
N HIS A 275 -7.58 28.90 13.38
CA HIS A 275 -8.41 28.72 14.57
C HIS A 275 -8.48 29.98 15.48
N GLY A 276 -7.85 31.09 15.07
CA GLY A 276 -7.88 32.35 15.83
C GLY A 276 -7.07 32.37 17.13
N THR A 277 -6.17 31.38 17.33
CA THR A 277 -5.28 31.29 18.49
C THR A 277 -3.99 32.08 18.31
N GLU A 278 -3.68 32.50 17.09
CA GLU A 278 -2.58 33.38 16.72
C GLU A 278 -3.12 34.53 15.86
N PRO A 279 -2.73 35.78 16.10
CA PRO A 279 -3.17 36.92 15.28
C PRO A 279 -2.61 36.82 13.87
N ILE A 280 -3.42 37.20 12.88
CA ILE A 280 -3.00 37.22 11.48
C ILE A 280 -2.19 38.50 11.22
N ASP A 281 -0.98 38.37 10.69
CA ASP A 281 -0.13 39.44 10.20
C ASP A 281 -0.02 39.35 8.69
N TYR A 282 -0.46 40.41 8.00
CA TYR A 282 -0.40 40.50 6.54
C TYR A 282 0.86 41.19 6.00
N LEU A 283 1.84 41.52 6.87
CA LEU A 283 3.07 42.27 6.55
C LEU A 283 2.83 43.73 6.13
N HIS A 284 1.82 43.96 5.31
CA HIS A 284 1.35 45.30 4.85
C HIS A 284 -0.16 45.22 4.55
N PRO A 285 -0.96 46.24 4.87
CA PRO A 285 -2.40 46.25 4.65
C PRO A 285 -2.82 45.92 3.18
N SER A 286 -2.04 46.36 2.20
CA SER A 286 -2.31 46.07 0.78
C SER A 286 -2.14 44.59 0.39
N LEU A 287 -1.57 43.78 1.26
CA LEU A 287 -1.42 42.33 1.02
C LEU A 287 -2.56 41.49 1.63
N GLU A 288 -3.50 42.13 2.36
CA GLU A 288 -4.60 41.38 3.00
C GLU A 288 -5.41 40.60 1.96
N SER A 289 -5.78 41.21 0.84
CA SER A 289 -6.56 40.53 -0.20
C SER A 289 -5.83 39.30 -0.81
N ILE A 290 -4.49 39.35 -0.87
CA ILE A 290 -3.65 38.30 -1.46
C ILE A 290 -3.40 37.15 -0.44
N LEU A 291 -3.23 37.50 0.84
CA LEU A 291 -2.82 36.54 1.88
C LEU A 291 -3.98 36.08 2.76
N LYS A 292 -5.20 36.57 2.53
CA LYS A 292 -6.36 36.22 3.37
C LYS A 292 -6.68 34.73 3.31
N GLU A 293 -6.61 34.09 2.16
CA GLU A 293 -6.87 32.65 1.98
C GLU A 293 -5.86 31.76 2.70
N THR A 294 -4.66 32.30 2.99
CA THR A 294 -3.57 31.60 3.66
C THR A 294 -3.24 32.18 5.03
N TYR A 295 -4.17 32.91 5.62
CA TYR A 295 -4.07 33.46 6.98
C TYR A 295 -2.80 34.30 7.19
N GLY A 296 -2.41 35.12 6.20
CA GLY A 296 -1.22 35.97 6.27
C GLY A 296 0.11 35.25 6.00
N ILE A 297 0.09 33.97 5.68
CA ILE A 297 1.30 33.21 5.35
C ILE A 297 1.45 33.13 3.84
N MET A 298 2.64 33.45 3.33
CA MET A 298 2.95 33.21 1.93
C MET A 298 3.12 31.71 1.70
N VAL A 299 2.29 31.11 0.87
CA VAL A 299 2.29 29.68 0.52
C VAL A 299 2.60 29.49 -0.97
N TYR A 300 2.07 30.36 -1.81
CA TYR A 300 2.12 30.20 -3.25
C TYR A 300 3.11 31.16 -3.93
N GLN A 301 3.71 30.70 -5.02
CA GLN A 301 4.57 31.53 -5.87
C GLN A 301 3.79 32.69 -6.47
N GLU A 302 2.54 32.48 -6.79
CA GLU A 302 1.60 33.48 -7.31
C GLU A 302 1.41 34.63 -6.30
N GLN A 303 1.35 34.34 -5.00
CA GLN A 303 1.28 35.38 -3.96
C GLN A 303 2.54 36.27 -3.93
N VAL A 304 3.72 35.68 -4.19
CA VAL A 304 4.96 36.45 -4.34
C VAL A 304 4.90 37.40 -5.54
N MET A 305 4.38 36.91 -6.66
CA MET A 305 4.22 37.74 -7.87
C MET A 305 3.24 38.88 -7.67
N GLN A 306 2.07 38.58 -7.08
CA GLN A 306 1.05 39.57 -6.75
C GLN A 306 1.54 40.59 -5.72
N ALA A 307 2.30 40.16 -4.72
CA ALA A 307 2.89 41.06 -3.73
C ALA A 307 3.87 42.04 -4.38
N ALA A 308 4.74 41.57 -5.29
CA ALA A 308 5.66 42.42 -6.03
C ALA A 308 4.90 43.43 -6.92
N GLN A 309 3.81 43.01 -7.55
CA GLN A 309 2.95 43.86 -8.38
C GLN A 309 2.29 44.96 -7.53
N VAL A 310 1.63 44.57 -6.43
CA VAL A 310 0.85 45.53 -5.61
C VAL A 310 1.76 46.49 -4.85
N LEU A 311 2.85 46.01 -4.23
CA LEU A 311 3.72 46.82 -3.41
C LEU A 311 4.72 47.64 -4.23
N ALA A 312 5.36 47.02 -5.25
CA ALA A 312 6.51 47.63 -5.95
C ALA A 312 6.23 47.95 -7.40
N GLY A 313 5.02 47.67 -7.92
CA GLY A 313 4.60 48.04 -9.28
C GLY A 313 5.18 47.18 -10.39
N TYR A 314 5.58 45.98 -10.10
CA TYR A 314 6.03 45.04 -11.12
C TYR A 314 4.89 44.71 -12.10
N SER A 315 5.23 44.47 -13.37
CA SER A 315 4.35 43.71 -14.24
C SER A 315 4.31 42.24 -13.82
N LEU A 316 3.29 41.50 -14.19
CA LEU A 316 3.26 40.06 -13.86
C LEU A 316 4.42 39.30 -14.51
N GLY A 317 4.84 39.70 -15.72
CA GLY A 317 6.02 39.15 -16.40
C GLY A 317 7.31 39.38 -15.60
N SER A 318 7.58 40.63 -15.19
CA SER A 318 8.77 40.92 -14.36
C SER A 318 8.68 40.31 -12.95
N ALA A 319 7.49 40.14 -12.40
CA ALA A 319 7.31 39.43 -11.14
C ALA A 319 7.61 37.93 -11.24
N ASP A 320 7.34 37.27 -12.40
CA ASP A 320 7.79 35.89 -12.63
C ASP A 320 9.31 35.78 -12.74
N LEU A 321 9.97 36.77 -13.38
CA LEU A 321 11.42 36.83 -13.41
C LEU A 321 12.03 37.02 -12.02
N LEU A 322 11.46 37.88 -11.17
CA LEU A 322 11.82 38.04 -9.75
C LEU A 322 11.74 36.67 -9.01
N ARG A 323 10.60 36.00 -9.10
CA ARG A 323 10.39 34.70 -8.49
C ARG A 323 11.42 33.66 -8.93
N ARG A 324 11.80 33.65 -10.21
CA ARG A 324 12.83 32.74 -10.75
C ARG A 324 14.23 33.06 -10.23
N ALA A 325 14.59 34.34 -10.17
CA ALA A 325 15.88 34.79 -9.62
C ALA A 325 16.04 34.32 -8.15
N MET A 326 14.97 34.48 -7.35
CA MET A 326 14.89 33.99 -5.97
C MET A 326 15.06 32.47 -5.88
N GLY A 327 14.37 31.71 -6.76
CA GLY A 327 14.49 30.26 -6.82
C GLY A 327 15.90 29.74 -7.15
N LYS A 328 16.63 30.45 -8.04
CA LYS A 328 18.01 30.12 -8.44
C LYS A 328 19.07 30.60 -7.44
N LYS A 329 18.71 31.50 -6.52
CA LYS A 329 19.60 32.09 -5.48
C LYS A 329 20.90 32.70 -6.06
N ILE A 330 20.81 33.37 -7.22
CA ILE A 330 21.93 34.06 -7.84
C ILE A 330 22.07 35.42 -7.14
N LYS A 331 23.11 35.60 -6.34
CA LYS A 331 23.28 36.81 -5.49
C LYS A 331 23.20 38.12 -6.27
N SER A 332 23.87 38.24 -7.40
CA SER A 332 23.88 39.46 -8.21
C SER A 332 22.48 39.82 -8.77
N GLU A 333 21.69 38.82 -9.17
CA GLU A 333 20.32 39.02 -9.62
C GLU A 333 19.41 39.43 -8.44
N MET A 334 19.62 38.82 -7.28
CA MET A 334 18.86 39.12 -6.05
C MET A 334 19.12 40.54 -5.54
N ASP A 335 20.37 41.01 -5.56
CA ASP A 335 20.72 42.37 -5.14
C ASP A 335 20.08 43.41 -6.08
N ALA A 336 20.06 43.14 -7.38
CA ALA A 336 19.40 44.00 -8.38
C ALA A 336 17.87 44.04 -8.19
N GLN A 337 17.25 42.86 -7.92
CA GLN A 337 15.81 42.78 -7.69
C GLN A 337 15.41 43.45 -6.36
N ARG A 338 16.23 43.36 -5.33
CA ARG A 338 16.01 44.08 -4.06
C ARG A 338 15.96 45.59 -4.30
N ALA A 339 16.94 46.14 -4.99
CA ALA A 339 16.99 47.55 -5.27
C ALA A 339 15.72 48.02 -6.06
N ALA A 340 15.37 47.29 -7.10
CA ALA A 340 14.17 47.60 -7.91
C ALA A 340 12.88 47.50 -7.08
N PHE A 341 12.74 46.51 -6.22
CA PHE A 341 11.58 46.32 -5.34
C PHE A 341 11.45 47.48 -4.34
N VAL A 342 12.54 47.81 -3.63
CA VAL A 342 12.54 48.87 -2.62
C VAL A 342 12.28 50.24 -3.26
N ASP A 343 12.87 50.52 -4.41
CA ASP A 343 12.62 51.79 -5.14
C ASP A 343 11.16 51.87 -5.63
N GLY A 344 10.63 50.81 -6.22
CA GLY A 344 9.25 50.71 -6.66
C GLY A 344 8.23 50.86 -5.51
N ALA A 345 8.49 50.26 -4.37
CA ALA A 345 7.67 50.31 -3.18
C ALA A 345 7.72 51.75 -2.55
N SER A 346 8.91 52.34 -2.49
CA SER A 346 9.10 53.70 -2.00
C SER A 346 8.37 54.73 -2.87
N ALA A 347 8.39 54.58 -4.20
CA ALA A 347 7.64 55.42 -5.12
C ALA A 347 6.10 55.32 -4.91
N ARG A 348 5.64 54.29 -4.26
CA ARG A 348 4.23 54.03 -3.89
C ARG A 348 3.89 54.42 -2.46
N GLY A 349 4.81 55.07 -1.77
CA GLY A 349 4.61 55.59 -0.40
C GLY A 349 4.90 54.60 0.72
N ILE A 350 5.54 53.49 0.43
CA ILE A 350 5.98 52.49 1.46
C ILE A 350 7.37 52.89 1.94
N ASP A 351 7.55 52.94 3.25
CA ASP A 351 8.85 53.25 3.86
C ASP A 351 9.94 52.27 3.37
N ARG A 352 11.18 52.79 3.12
CA ARG A 352 12.26 51.98 2.52
C ARG A 352 12.71 50.82 3.42
N ASP A 353 12.75 51.06 4.73
CA ASP A 353 13.14 50.01 5.69
C ASP A 353 12.06 48.93 5.74
N LYS A 354 10.78 49.36 5.76
CA LYS A 354 9.65 48.43 5.71
C LYS A 354 9.60 47.65 4.36
N ALA A 355 9.87 48.30 3.27
CA ALA A 355 9.98 47.63 1.95
C ALA A 355 11.11 46.60 1.93
N SER A 356 12.25 46.91 2.53
CA SER A 356 13.38 45.97 2.63
C SER A 356 13.04 44.78 3.55
N GLU A 357 12.38 45.00 4.68
CA GLU A 357 11.89 43.94 5.59
C GLU A 357 10.93 42.97 4.87
N ILE A 358 9.99 43.55 4.10
CA ILE A 358 9.04 42.75 3.30
C ILE A 358 9.77 41.96 2.24
N PHE A 359 10.75 42.57 1.53
CA PHE A 359 11.56 41.85 0.54
C PHE A 359 12.33 40.69 1.15
N ASP A 360 12.91 40.84 2.37
CA ASP A 360 13.58 39.77 3.08
C ASP A 360 12.64 38.60 3.39
N THR A 361 11.39 38.91 3.75
CA THR A 361 10.38 37.90 4.00
C THR A 361 9.99 37.19 2.71
N ILE A 362 9.80 37.92 1.62
CA ILE A 362 9.53 37.37 0.29
C ILE A 362 10.68 36.49 -0.20
N ASP A 363 11.93 36.96 -0.07
CA ASP A 363 13.14 36.21 -0.48
C ASP A 363 13.28 34.89 0.30
N LYS A 364 13.15 34.96 1.62
CA LYS A 364 13.17 33.77 2.46
C LYS A 364 12.11 32.76 2.02
N PHE A 365 10.93 33.23 1.66
CA PHE A 365 9.81 32.38 1.25
C PHE A 365 9.90 31.92 -0.19
N ALA A 366 10.38 32.73 -1.13
CA ALA A 366 10.40 32.43 -2.55
C ALA A 366 11.21 31.17 -2.91
N GLY A 367 12.19 30.79 -2.07
CA GLY A 367 12.90 29.52 -2.18
C GLY A 367 12.04 28.29 -1.88
N TYR A 368 10.88 28.48 -1.27
CA TYR A 368 9.95 27.42 -0.79
C TYR A 368 8.54 27.54 -1.34
N GLY A 369 8.19 28.64 -2.01
CA GLY A 369 6.86 28.86 -2.58
C GLY A 369 6.44 27.75 -3.55
N PHE A 370 5.18 27.34 -3.48
CA PHE A 370 4.62 26.30 -4.34
C PHE A 370 3.80 26.90 -5.48
N ASN A 371 3.72 26.21 -6.59
CA ASN A 371 2.85 26.60 -7.68
C ASN A 371 1.39 26.35 -7.28
N LYS A 372 0.57 27.41 -7.18
CA LYS A 372 -0.84 27.33 -6.77
C LYS A 372 -1.65 26.49 -7.76
N SER A 373 -1.41 26.62 -9.06
CA SER A 373 -2.13 25.85 -10.08
C SER A 373 -1.88 24.35 -9.96
N HIS A 374 -0.64 23.95 -9.68
CA HIS A 374 -0.32 22.54 -9.40
C HIS A 374 -0.96 22.08 -8.09
N ALA A 375 -0.88 22.88 -7.02
CA ALA A 375 -1.51 22.55 -5.75
C ALA A 375 -3.02 22.37 -5.86
N ALA A 376 -3.71 23.27 -6.59
CA ALA A 376 -5.15 23.19 -6.82
C ALA A 376 -5.54 21.95 -7.64
N ALA A 377 -4.79 21.63 -8.69
CA ALA A 377 -5.03 20.44 -9.50
C ALA A 377 -4.89 19.15 -8.69
N TYR A 378 -3.85 19.05 -7.87
CA TYR A 378 -3.61 17.88 -7.02
C TYR A 378 -4.56 17.82 -5.81
N ALA A 379 -4.93 18.96 -5.25
CA ALA A 379 -5.98 19.06 -4.24
C ALA A 379 -7.34 18.57 -4.76
N LEU A 380 -7.66 18.84 -6.03
CA LEU A 380 -8.89 18.35 -6.64
C LEU A 380 -8.88 16.81 -6.75
N VAL A 381 -7.79 16.22 -7.19
CA VAL A 381 -7.65 14.75 -7.21
C VAL A 381 -7.73 14.17 -5.80
N ALA A 382 -7.08 14.83 -4.81
CA ALA A 382 -7.18 14.45 -3.40
C ALA A 382 -8.62 14.52 -2.90
N TYR A 383 -9.33 15.60 -3.21
CA TYR A 383 -10.74 15.78 -2.85
C TYR A 383 -11.64 14.73 -3.52
N GLN A 384 -11.45 14.45 -4.81
CA GLN A 384 -12.19 13.41 -5.53
C GLN A 384 -12.02 12.02 -4.88
N THR A 385 -10.79 11.67 -4.49
CA THR A 385 -10.54 10.41 -3.76
C THR A 385 -11.16 10.42 -2.36
N ALA A 386 -11.11 11.55 -1.66
CA ALA A 386 -11.73 11.71 -0.35
C ALA A 386 -13.26 11.64 -0.44
N TYR A 387 -13.86 12.28 -1.43
CA TYR A 387 -15.30 12.24 -1.69
C TYR A 387 -15.80 10.82 -1.94
N LEU A 388 -15.13 10.08 -2.83
CA LEU A 388 -15.48 8.69 -3.11
C LEU A 388 -15.34 7.82 -1.87
N LYS A 389 -14.28 8.00 -1.09
CA LYS A 389 -14.09 7.26 0.16
C LYS A 389 -15.17 7.58 1.20
N ALA A 390 -15.54 8.86 1.35
CA ALA A 390 -16.54 9.30 2.33
C ALA A 390 -17.96 8.87 1.97
N ASN A 391 -18.32 8.92 0.68
CA ASN A 391 -19.67 8.69 0.20
C ASN A 391 -19.90 7.29 -0.36
N TYR A 392 -18.86 6.64 -0.90
CA TYR A 392 -18.90 5.33 -1.55
C TYR A 392 -17.71 4.46 -1.15
N PRO A 393 -17.54 4.21 0.16
CA PRO A 393 -16.34 3.56 0.68
C PRO A 393 -16.11 2.15 0.13
N VAL A 394 -17.16 1.39 -0.18
CA VAL A 394 -17.04 0.02 -0.68
C VAL A 394 -16.42 0.01 -2.07
N GLU A 395 -16.92 0.85 -2.97
CA GLU A 395 -16.42 0.96 -4.36
C GLU A 395 -15.02 1.54 -4.38
N PHE A 396 -14.75 2.56 -3.55
CA PHE A 396 -13.42 3.15 -3.43
C PHE A 396 -12.38 2.14 -2.94
N MET A 397 -12.71 1.36 -1.91
CA MET A 397 -11.82 0.32 -1.38
C MET A 397 -11.61 -0.82 -2.38
N ALA A 398 -12.68 -1.27 -3.06
CA ALA A 398 -12.56 -2.28 -4.11
C ALA A 398 -11.67 -1.80 -5.27
N ALA A 399 -11.82 -0.56 -5.71
CA ALA A 399 -10.98 0.06 -6.75
C ALA A 399 -9.52 0.18 -6.31
N SER A 400 -9.27 0.59 -5.05
CA SER A 400 -7.92 0.69 -4.48
C SER A 400 -7.25 -0.67 -4.39
N MET A 401 -7.96 -1.70 -3.93
CA MET A 401 -7.45 -3.08 -3.88
C MET A 401 -7.14 -3.63 -5.28
N ALA A 402 -7.92 -3.23 -6.28
CA ALA A 402 -7.74 -3.68 -7.67
C ALA A 402 -6.42 -3.21 -8.31
N LEU A 403 -5.79 -2.17 -7.81
CA LEU A 403 -4.47 -1.71 -8.27
C LEU A 403 -3.31 -2.41 -7.59
N GLU A 404 -3.57 -3.14 -6.53
CA GLU A 404 -2.55 -3.78 -5.71
C GLU A 404 -2.63 -5.32 -5.78
N LEU A 405 -3.21 -5.89 -6.86
CA LEU A 405 -3.42 -7.34 -7.05
C LEU A 405 -2.18 -8.18 -6.75
N SER A 406 -0.99 -7.70 -7.12
CA SER A 406 0.28 -8.40 -6.91
C SER A 406 1.01 -8.01 -5.61
N ASN A 407 0.49 -7.04 -4.85
CA ASN A 407 1.14 -6.53 -3.65
C ASN A 407 0.38 -6.94 -2.38
N THR A 408 0.74 -8.12 -1.87
CA THR A 408 0.08 -8.72 -0.70
C THR A 408 0.14 -7.85 0.55
N ASP A 409 1.27 -7.16 0.80
CA ASP A 409 1.43 -6.30 1.99
C ASP A 409 0.46 -5.12 1.96
N LYS A 410 0.30 -4.49 0.80
CA LYS A 410 -0.67 -3.41 0.61
C LYS A 410 -2.11 -3.92 0.68
N LEU A 411 -2.41 -5.08 0.09
CA LEU A 411 -3.73 -5.70 0.20
C LEU A 411 -4.10 -6.00 1.66
N ALA A 412 -3.15 -6.50 2.46
CA ALA A 412 -3.36 -6.73 3.89
C ALA A 412 -3.68 -5.41 4.63
N GLY A 413 -2.97 -4.32 4.31
CA GLY A 413 -3.25 -2.99 4.84
C GLY A 413 -4.64 -2.48 4.46
N LEU A 414 -5.03 -2.62 3.18
CA LEU A 414 -6.35 -2.24 2.70
C LEU A 414 -7.47 -3.10 3.32
N LYS A 415 -7.22 -4.41 3.54
CA LYS A 415 -8.14 -5.27 4.31
C LYS A 415 -8.35 -4.72 5.73
N GLY A 416 -7.27 -4.33 6.41
CA GLY A 416 -7.35 -3.70 7.74
C GLY A 416 -8.23 -2.45 7.72
N GLU A 417 -8.08 -1.60 6.70
CA GLU A 417 -8.93 -0.41 6.52
C GLU A 417 -10.40 -0.79 6.24
N CYS A 418 -10.67 -1.83 5.43
CA CYS A 418 -12.04 -2.35 5.23
C CYS A 418 -12.67 -2.81 6.55
N VAL A 419 -11.92 -3.53 7.40
CA VAL A 419 -12.40 -3.96 8.73
C VAL A 419 -12.75 -2.74 9.59
N ARG A 420 -11.89 -1.71 9.61
CA ARG A 420 -12.12 -0.45 10.34
C ARG A 420 -13.37 0.28 9.86
N LEU A 421 -13.63 0.27 8.55
CA LEU A 421 -14.81 0.88 7.93
C LEU A 421 -16.06 -0.01 8.02
N GLY A 422 -15.98 -1.22 8.58
CA GLY A 422 -17.08 -2.16 8.64
C GLY A 422 -17.48 -2.75 7.27
N ILE A 423 -16.56 -2.77 6.31
CA ILE A 423 -16.76 -3.29 4.95
C ILE A 423 -16.36 -4.77 4.93
N PRO A 424 -17.28 -5.71 4.74
CA PRO A 424 -16.96 -7.12 4.64
C PRO A 424 -16.23 -7.43 3.33
N ILE A 425 -15.17 -8.22 3.41
CA ILE A 425 -14.53 -8.83 2.24
C ILE A 425 -14.93 -10.30 2.22
N VAL A 426 -15.54 -10.75 1.12
CA VAL A 426 -15.97 -12.14 0.97
C VAL A 426 -14.95 -12.95 0.17
N PRO A 427 -14.74 -14.24 0.50
CA PRO A 427 -13.74 -15.09 -0.14
C PRO A 427 -13.89 -15.18 -1.65
N PRO A 428 -12.81 -15.57 -2.37
CA PRO A 428 -12.89 -15.82 -3.81
C PRO A 428 -13.83 -16.99 -4.12
N ASP A 429 -14.48 -16.92 -5.26
CA ASP A 429 -15.40 -17.94 -5.76
C ASP A 429 -15.34 -17.98 -7.29
N ILE A 430 -15.02 -19.12 -7.88
CA ILE A 430 -14.88 -19.29 -9.32
C ILE A 430 -16.15 -18.91 -10.10
N ASN A 431 -17.30 -19.05 -9.46
CA ASN A 431 -18.60 -18.76 -10.06
C ASN A 431 -19.08 -17.31 -9.84
N ARG A 432 -18.49 -16.56 -8.90
CA ARG A 432 -18.94 -15.22 -8.52
C ARG A 432 -17.87 -14.15 -8.65
N SER A 433 -16.60 -14.49 -8.35
CA SER A 433 -15.50 -13.53 -8.41
C SER A 433 -15.20 -13.12 -9.86
N ASP A 434 -14.80 -11.88 -10.01
CA ASP A 434 -14.22 -11.37 -11.26
C ASP A 434 -12.68 -11.54 -11.23
N VAL A 435 -12.03 -11.24 -12.33
CA VAL A 435 -10.57 -11.16 -12.41
C VAL A 435 -10.03 -10.19 -11.35
N SER A 436 -10.66 -9.03 -11.22
CA SER A 436 -10.35 -7.97 -10.24
C SER A 436 -11.37 -7.95 -9.10
N PHE A 437 -11.13 -7.10 -8.09
CA PHE A 437 -12.09 -6.90 -6.99
C PHE A 437 -13.39 -6.31 -7.51
N ALA A 438 -14.51 -6.84 -7.02
CA ALA A 438 -15.85 -6.44 -7.40
C ALA A 438 -16.70 -6.11 -6.16
N VAL A 439 -17.78 -5.36 -6.36
CA VAL A 439 -18.74 -5.03 -5.30
C VAL A 439 -19.99 -5.89 -5.45
N GLU A 440 -20.37 -6.56 -4.37
CA GLU A 440 -21.54 -7.42 -4.28
C GLU A 440 -22.29 -7.16 -2.97
N ASP A 441 -23.53 -6.68 -3.03
CA ASP A 441 -24.37 -6.40 -1.87
C ASP A 441 -23.68 -5.60 -0.76
N SER A 442 -23.01 -4.50 -1.13
CA SER A 442 -22.22 -3.65 -0.22
C SER A 442 -21.03 -4.37 0.45
N ARG A 443 -20.54 -5.44 -0.14
CA ARG A 443 -19.35 -6.20 0.27
C ARG A 443 -18.36 -6.22 -0.88
N ILE A 444 -17.09 -6.44 -0.58
CA ILE A 444 -16.04 -6.60 -1.59
C ILE A 444 -15.82 -8.09 -1.86
N ARG A 445 -16.04 -8.53 -3.09
CA ARG A 445 -15.70 -9.89 -3.53
C ARG A 445 -14.22 -9.97 -3.88
N TYR A 446 -13.52 -10.94 -3.28
CA TYR A 446 -12.08 -11.11 -3.50
C TYR A 446 -11.78 -11.48 -4.95
N ALA A 447 -10.77 -10.84 -5.54
CA ALA A 447 -10.35 -11.00 -6.93
C ALA A 447 -9.67 -12.36 -7.16
N LEU A 448 -9.96 -13.03 -8.26
CA LEU A 448 -9.28 -14.28 -8.62
C LEU A 448 -7.78 -14.05 -8.91
N ALA A 449 -7.45 -12.96 -9.61
CA ALA A 449 -6.06 -12.62 -9.95
C ALA A 449 -5.23 -12.11 -8.75
N ALA A 450 -5.86 -11.81 -7.59
CA ALA A 450 -5.15 -11.45 -6.37
C ALA A 450 -4.65 -12.67 -5.58
N ILE A 451 -5.04 -13.88 -5.97
CA ILE A 451 -4.53 -15.12 -5.39
C ILE A 451 -3.11 -15.35 -5.93
N ARG A 452 -2.18 -15.67 -5.03
CA ARG A 452 -0.77 -15.90 -5.41
C ARG A 452 -0.64 -16.98 -6.49
N ASN A 453 0.22 -16.75 -7.45
CA ASN A 453 0.48 -17.65 -8.59
C ASN A 453 -0.74 -17.90 -9.50
N VAL A 454 -1.78 -17.09 -9.37
CA VAL A 454 -2.95 -17.11 -10.26
C VAL A 454 -2.82 -15.93 -11.21
N GLY A 455 -2.57 -16.23 -12.49
CA GLY A 455 -2.34 -15.19 -13.50
C GLY A 455 -3.63 -14.51 -13.96
N GLU A 456 -3.56 -13.20 -14.20
CA GLU A 456 -4.70 -12.39 -14.66
C GLU A 456 -5.28 -12.91 -15.98
N GLY A 457 -4.42 -13.23 -16.97
CA GLY A 457 -4.86 -13.75 -18.29
C GLY A 457 -5.59 -15.09 -18.19
N ALA A 458 -5.14 -15.98 -17.30
CA ALA A 458 -5.83 -17.26 -17.07
C ALA A 458 -7.22 -17.03 -16.45
N MET A 459 -7.32 -16.14 -15.49
CA MET A 459 -8.61 -15.83 -14.85
C MET A 459 -9.54 -15.06 -15.77
N ALA A 460 -9.04 -14.22 -16.67
CA ALA A 460 -9.84 -13.57 -17.69
C ALA A 460 -10.50 -14.61 -18.61
N ALA A 461 -9.76 -15.64 -19.01
CA ALA A 461 -10.32 -16.73 -19.82
C ALA A 461 -11.38 -17.55 -19.05
N VAL A 462 -11.15 -17.80 -17.76
CA VAL A 462 -12.11 -18.51 -16.89
C VAL A 462 -13.41 -17.71 -16.73
N VAL A 463 -13.30 -16.41 -16.47
CA VAL A 463 -14.46 -15.51 -16.34
C VAL A 463 -15.23 -15.42 -17.66
N ALA A 464 -14.54 -15.22 -18.78
CA ALA A 464 -15.17 -15.17 -20.10
C ALA A 464 -15.90 -16.49 -20.45
N GLU A 465 -15.32 -17.65 -20.10
CA GLU A 465 -15.96 -18.95 -20.30
C GLU A 465 -17.22 -19.12 -19.44
N ARG A 466 -17.15 -18.64 -18.17
CA ARG A 466 -18.31 -18.60 -17.28
C ARG A 466 -19.43 -17.68 -17.80
N GLU A 467 -19.10 -16.51 -18.30
CA GLU A 467 -20.07 -15.57 -18.87
C GLU A 467 -20.72 -16.13 -20.13
N LYS A 468 -19.95 -16.85 -20.94
CA LYS A 468 -20.45 -17.46 -22.19
C LYS A 468 -21.39 -18.64 -21.98
N ARG A 469 -21.09 -19.52 -21.02
CA ARG A 469 -21.80 -20.81 -20.84
C ARG A 469 -22.49 -20.98 -19.48
N GLY A 470 -22.48 -19.93 -18.66
CA GLY A 470 -23.02 -19.95 -17.31
C GLY A 470 -22.10 -20.56 -16.25
N PRO A 471 -22.53 -20.57 -14.97
CA PRO A 471 -21.73 -21.05 -13.85
C PRO A 471 -21.26 -22.48 -14.01
N PHE A 472 -20.09 -22.81 -13.45
CA PHE A 472 -19.56 -24.17 -13.40
C PHE A 472 -20.35 -25.00 -12.38
N LYS A 473 -20.92 -26.11 -12.84
CA LYS A 473 -21.84 -26.95 -12.06
C LYS A 473 -21.13 -28.03 -11.24
N SER A 474 -19.94 -28.45 -11.67
CA SER A 474 -19.15 -29.49 -11.02
C SER A 474 -17.66 -29.32 -11.36
N ILE A 475 -16.79 -30.02 -10.63
CA ILE A 475 -15.36 -30.06 -10.92
C ILE A 475 -15.08 -30.64 -12.31
N SER A 476 -15.85 -31.63 -12.74
CA SER A 476 -15.76 -32.21 -14.10
C SER A 476 -16.17 -31.20 -15.18
N ASP A 477 -17.19 -30.39 -14.92
CA ASP A 477 -17.63 -29.32 -15.83
C ASP A 477 -16.55 -28.24 -15.92
N LEU A 478 -16.02 -27.77 -14.77
CA LEU A 478 -14.91 -26.82 -14.73
C LEU A 478 -13.70 -27.33 -15.53
N ALA A 479 -13.18 -28.50 -15.18
CA ALA A 479 -12.00 -29.08 -15.83
C ALA A 479 -12.25 -29.39 -17.33
N GLY A 480 -13.48 -29.78 -17.69
CA GLY A 480 -13.85 -30.05 -19.09
C GLY A 480 -14.00 -28.80 -19.94
N ARG A 481 -14.33 -27.65 -19.38
CA ARG A 481 -14.52 -26.38 -20.11
C ARG A 481 -13.24 -25.57 -20.26
N LEU A 482 -12.29 -25.73 -19.35
CA LEU A 482 -11.05 -24.94 -19.34
C LEU A 482 -10.04 -25.47 -20.38
N ASP A 483 -9.19 -24.56 -20.88
CA ASP A 483 -8.08 -24.95 -21.74
C ASP A 483 -6.90 -25.40 -20.84
N GLY A 484 -6.47 -26.67 -21.06
CA GLY A 484 -5.36 -27.26 -20.31
C GLY A 484 -4.02 -26.53 -20.41
N ASN A 485 -3.85 -25.66 -21.43
CA ASN A 485 -2.64 -24.85 -21.60
C ASN A 485 -2.67 -23.57 -20.77
N MET A 486 -3.86 -23.09 -20.36
CA MET A 486 -4.01 -21.86 -19.56
C MET A 486 -3.91 -22.10 -18.07
N ILE A 487 -4.12 -23.34 -17.60
CA ILE A 487 -4.14 -23.70 -16.19
C ILE A 487 -2.97 -24.64 -15.90
N ASN A 488 -2.12 -24.25 -14.97
CA ASN A 488 -1.06 -25.11 -14.45
C ASN A 488 -1.40 -25.61 -13.04
N LYS A 489 -0.69 -26.67 -12.60
CA LYS A 489 -0.91 -27.30 -11.29
C LYS A 489 -0.84 -26.30 -10.14
N ARG A 490 0.17 -25.41 -10.15
CA ARG A 490 0.40 -24.42 -9.10
C ARG A 490 -0.73 -23.40 -9.00
N LEU A 491 -1.28 -22.96 -10.14
CA LEU A 491 -2.44 -22.08 -10.18
C LEU A 491 -3.66 -22.76 -9.55
N LEU A 492 -3.95 -23.99 -9.96
CA LEU A 492 -5.08 -24.75 -9.45
C LEU A 492 -4.96 -25.02 -7.94
N GLU A 493 -3.78 -25.42 -7.48
CA GLU A 493 -3.51 -25.63 -6.05
C GLU A 493 -3.75 -24.36 -5.22
N ASN A 494 -3.30 -23.20 -5.69
CA ASN A 494 -3.52 -21.92 -4.98
C ASN A 494 -4.97 -21.47 -5.01
N LEU A 495 -5.69 -21.69 -6.12
CA LEU A 495 -7.11 -21.43 -6.21
C LEU A 495 -7.91 -22.29 -5.23
N ILE A 496 -7.56 -23.58 -5.08
CA ILE A 496 -8.16 -24.50 -4.11
C ILE A 496 -7.84 -24.04 -2.66
N LYS A 497 -6.57 -23.77 -2.37
CA LYS A 497 -6.14 -23.30 -1.05
C LYS A 497 -6.88 -22.04 -0.61
N ALA A 498 -7.07 -21.11 -1.52
CA ALA A 498 -7.82 -19.87 -1.30
C ALA A 498 -9.34 -20.07 -1.12
N GLY A 499 -9.87 -21.26 -1.39
CA GLY A 499 -11.30 -21.53 -1.34
C GLY A 499 -12.08 -21.13 -2.59
N GLY A 500 -11.38 -20.82 -3.68
CA GLY A 500 -12.01 -20.38 -4.94
C GLY A 500 -12.95 -21.40 -5.58
N LEU A 501 -12.90 -22.67 -5.18
CA LEU A 501 -13.75 -23.75 -5.66
C LEU A 501 -14.80 -24.24 -4.65
N ASP A 502 -14.90 -23.62 -3.47
CA ASP A 502 -15.77 -24.09 -2.38
C ASP A 502 -17.27 -24.14 -2.78
N SER A 503 -17.70 -23.27 -3.71
CA SER A 503 -19.07 -23.28 -4.23
C SER A 503 -19.40 -24.51 -5.09
N ILE A 504 -18.37 -25.19 -5.59
CA ILE A 504 -18.52 -26.40 -6.40
C ILE A 504 -18.30 -27.64 -5.54
N ASP A 505 -17.21 -27.67 -4.77
CA ASP A 505 -16.89 -28.74 -3.82
C ASP A 505 -16.16 -28.15 -2.60
N PRO A 506 -16.75 -28.18 -1.40
CA PRO A 506 -16.17 -27.56 -0.20
C PRO A 506 -15.00 -28.35 0.39
N ASN A 507 -14.75 -29.60 -0.07
CA ASN A 507 -13.64 -30.43 0.43
C ASN A 507 -12.33 -30.04 -0.30
N ARG A 508 -11.64 -29.02 0.26
CA ARG A 508 -10.39 -28.50 -0.32
C ARG A 508 -9.27 -29.55 -0.35
N ALA A 509 -9.18 -30.41 0.67
CA ALA A 509 -8.16 -31.47 0.72
C ALA A 509 -8.29 -32.48 -0.43
N LYS A 510 -9.52 -32.91 -0.73
CA LYS A 510 -9.84 -33.78 -1.85
C LYS A 510 -9.46 -33.16 -3.19
N LEU A 511 -9.83 -31.89 -3.39
CA LEU A 511 -9.52 -31.15 -4.63
C LEU A 511 -8.01 -30.95 -4.79
N PHE A 512 -7.30 -30.61 -3.71
CA PHE A 512 -5.85 -30.42 -3.71
C PHE A 512 -5.10 -31.71 -4.05
N ALA A 513 -5.46 -32.84 -3.44
CA ALA A 513 -4.88 -34.13 -3.76
C ALA A 513 -5.20 -34.58 -5.21
N GLY A 514 -6.36 -34.16 -5.72
CA GLY A 514 -6.81 -34.48 -7.08
C GLY A 514 -6.35 -33.50 -8.16
N ALA A 515 -5.60 -32.42 -7.83
CA ALA A 515 -5.25 -31.35 -8.75
C ALA A 515 -4.56 -31.85 -10.04
N GLU A 516 -3.65 -32.81 -9.94
CA GLU A 516 -2.98 -33.39 -11.09
C GLU A 516 -3.94 -34.21 -11.99
N THR A 517 -4.86 -34.92 -11.40
CA THR A 517 -5.89 -35.69 -12.13
C THR A 517 -6.85 -34.72 -12.87
N MET A 518 -7.22 -33.62 -12.24
CA MET A 518 -8.02 -32.56 -12.87
C MET A 518 -7.29 -31.94 -14.07
N MET A 519 -5.98 -31.69 -13.93
CA MET A 519 -5.15 -31.16 -15.02
C MET A 519 -5.06 -32.11 -16.21
N ARG A 520 -4.79 -33.39 -15.97
CA ARG A 520 -4.76 -34.39 -17.04
C ARG A 520 -6.11 -34.50 -17.74
N PHE A 521 -7.20 -34.46 -16.99
CA PHE A 521 -8.55 -34.47 -17.55
C PHE A 521 -8.81 -33.23 -18.43
N ALA A 522 -8.43 -32.02 -17.96
CA ALA A 522 -8.56 -30.79 -18.74
C ALA A 522 -7.76 -30.83 -20.03
N GLN A 523 -6.51 -31.32 -20.00
CA GLN A 523 -5.66 -31.48 -21.17
C GLN A 523 -6.27 -32.48 -22.19
N HIS A 524 -6.78 -33.61 -21.71
CA HIS A 524 -7.45 -34.60 -22.58
C HIS A 524 -8.67 -33.99 -23.28
N LYS A 525 -9.53 -33.29 -22.50
CA LYS A 525 -10.72 -32.62 -23.06
C LYS A 525 -10.38 -31.46 -24.00
N SER A 526 -9.29 -30.76 -23.78
CA SER A 526 -8.81 -29.70 -24.67
C SER A 526 -8.31 -30.31 -26.01
N SER A 527 -7.57 -31.42 -25.92
CA SER A 527 -7.11 -32.16 -27.12
C SER A 527 -8.26 -32.76 -27.93
N GLU A 528 -9.29 -33.29 -27.26
CA GLU A 528 -10.50 -33.78 -27.95
C GLU A 528 -11.21 -32.64 -28.72
N ARG A 529 -11.32 -31.44 -28.12
CA ARG A 529 -11.96 -30.28 -28.76
C ARG A 529 -11.13 -29.73 -29.95
N SER A 530 -9.81 -29.81 -29.89
CA SER A 530 -8.93 -29.33 -30.96
C SER A 530 -8.76 -30.35 -32.10
N SER A 531 -8.90 -31.62 -31.80
CA SER A 531 -8.91 -32.66 -32.82
C SER A 531 -10.27 -32.68 -33.52
N LYS A 532 -10.29 -32.49 -34.83
CA LYS A 532 -11.51 -32.66 -35.68
C LYS A 532 -11.95 -34.11 -35.79
N GLN A 533 -11.40 -35.03 -35.03
CA GLN A 533 -11.69 -36.47 -35.06
C GLN A 533 -12.94 -36.72 -34.23
N VAL A 534 -14.04 -37.07 -34.91
CA VAL A 534 -15.26 -37.55 -34.27
C VAL A 534 -14.95 -38.94 -33.71
N SER A 535 -15.19 -39.16 -32.41
CA SER A 535 -15.06 -40.49 -31.80
C SER A 535 -15.94 -41.50 -32.54
N LEU A 536 -15.35 -42.61 -32.97
CA LEU A 536 -16.06 -43.69 -33.67
C LEU A 536 -17.12 -44.38 -32.79
N PHE A 537 -17.06 -44.17 -31.50
CA PHE A 537 -18.00 -44.67 -30.50
C PHE A 537 -18.88 -43.54 -30.00
N GLY A 538 -19.68 -42.95 -30.90
CA GLY A 538 -20.62 -41.89 -30.66
C GLY A 538 -21.65 -42.23 -29.58
N GLY A 539 -21.43 -41.74 -28.38
CA GLY A 539 -22.37 -41.73 -27.27
C GLY A 539 -21.98 -40.62 -26.31
N GLU A 540 -22.91 -39.77 -25.96
CA GLU A 540 -22.70 -38.66 -25.00
C GLU A 540 -22.20 -39.11 -23.60
N ASP A 541 -22.09 -40.43 -23.34
CA ASP A 541 -21.74 -41.04 -22.06
C ASP A 541 -20.46 -41.88 -22.00
N GLY A 542 -19.68 -41.98 -23.09
CA GLY A 542 -18.46 -42.83 -23.19
C GLY A 542 -17.15 -42.14 -22.77
N GLY A 543 -17.19 -40.89 -22.33
CA GLY A 543 -16.00 -40.11 -21.99
C GLY A 543 -15.34 -40.50 -20.65
N VAL A 544 -14.03 -40.30 -20.56
CA VAL A 544 -13.25 -40.41 -19.30
C VAL A 544 -13.95 -39.59 -18.23
N LYS A 545 -14.43 -40.26 -17.16
CA LYS A 545 -15.04 -39.59 -16.01
C LYS A 545 -13.95 -39.14 -15.04
N LEU A 546 -14.00 -37.88 -14.61
CA LEU A 546 -13.13 -37.40 -13.55
C LEU A 546 -13.56 -38.02 -12.21
N SER A 547 -12.69 -38.87 -11.67
CA SER A 547 -12.88 -39.47 -10.33
C SER A 547 -11.77 -39.03 -9.42
N LEU A 548 -12.15 -38.42 -8.29
CA LEU A 548 -11.23 -37.99 -7.24
C LEU A 548 -11.38 -38.90 -6.02
N SER A 549 -10.27 -39.23 -5.38
CA SER A 549 -10.26 -40.02 -4.14
C SER A 549 -11.02 -39.29 -3.03
N ASN A 550 -11.91 -39.99 -2.35
CA ASN A 550 -12.62 -39.40 -1.22
C ASN A 550 -11.72 -39.45 0.03
N ILE A 551 -11.26 -38.26 0.44
CA ILE A 551 -10.42 -38.08 1.64
C ILE A 551 -11.10 -37.08 2.58
N PRO A 552 -10.86 -37.18 3.90
CA PRO A 552 -11.32 -36.16 4.85
C PRO A 552 -10.77 -34.78 4.51
N ASP A 553 -11.57 -33.75 4.74
CA ASP A 553 -11.14 -32.39 4.51
C ASP A 553 -10.12 -31.91 5.57
N TRP A 554 -9.37 -30.86 5.23
CA TRP A 554 -8.43 -30.23 6.15
C TRP A 554 -9.12 -29.77 7.43
N ARG A 555 -8.41 -29.88 8.54
CA ARG A 555 -8.85 -29.28 9.81
C ARG A 555 -8.95 -27.76 9.68
N PRO A 556 -9.77 -27.08 10.48
CA PRO A 556 -9.98 -25.62 10.37
C PRO A 556 -8.68 -24.80 10.35
N MET A 557 -7.74 -25.09 11.25
CA MET A 557 -6.44 -24.39 11.29
C MET A 557 -5.57 -24.69 10.08
N GLU A 558 -5.63 -25.88 9.52
CA GLU A 558 -4.91 -26.26 8.31
C GLU A 558 -5.51 -25.54 7.09
N LYS A 559 -6.85 -25.40 7.01
CA LYS A 559 -7.52 -24.58 6.00
C LYS A 559 -7.04 -23.14 6.04
N LEU A 560 -6.98 -22.52 7.23
CA LEU A 560 -6.51 -21.17 7.41
C LEU A 560 -5.03 -21.00 7.04
N SER A 561 -4.18 -21.96 7.37
CA SER A 561 -2.76 -21.96 7.00
C SER A 561 -2.59 -22.03 5.47
N ASN A 562 -3.33 -22.90 4.79
CA ASN A 562 -3.33 -23.01 3.34
C ASN A 562 -3.91 -21.74 2.66
N GLU A 563 -4.97 -21.15 3.23
CA GLU A 563 -5.53 -19.87 2.76
C GLU A 563 -4.50 -18.75 2.88
N PHE A 564 -3.80 -18.66 4.02
CA PHE A 564 -2.72 -17.69 4.22
C PHE A 564 -1.59 -17.86 3.20
N GLU A 565 -1.19 -19.10 2.89
CA GLU A 565 -0.16 -19.36 1.89
C GLU A 565 -0.57 -18.84 0.50
N ALA A 566 -1.84 -19.05 0.12
CA ALA A 566 -2.37 -18.66 -1.18
C ALA A 566 -2.71 -17.17 -1.30
N ILE A 567 -3.18 -16.54 -0.23
CA ILE A 567 -3.64 -15.13 -0.20
C ILE A 567 -2.57 -14.20 0.37
N GLY A 568 -1.86 -14.64 1.43
CA GLY A 568 -0.83 -13.88 2.12
C GLY A 568 -1.29 -13.17 3.38
N PHE A 569 -2.58 -13.29 3.72
CA PHE A 569 -3.18 -12.87 4.98
C PHE A 569 -4.44 -13.71 5.24
N TYR A 570 -4.93 -13.71 6.47
CA TYR A 570 -6.14 -14.43 6.84
C TYR A 570 -7.38 -13.68 6.32
N LEU A 571 -8.20 -14.31 5.49
CA LEU A 571 -9.35 -13.70 4.85
C LEU A 571 -10.69 -14.19 5.43
N SER A 572 -10.88 -15.50 5.52
CA SER A 572 -12.16 -16.11 5.91
C SER A 572 -12.41 -16.09 7.42
N ALA A 573 -11.37 -16.27 8.21
CA ALA A 573 -11.37 -16.22 9.68
C ALA A 573 -9.95 -15.92 10.18
N HIS A 574 -9.83 -15.51 11.44
CA HIS A 574 -8.54 -15.30 12.06
C HIS A 574 -8.19 -16.43 13.05
N PRO A 575 -6.92 -16.88 13.16
CA PRO A 575 -6.53 -17.92 14.14
C PRO A 575 -6.92 -17.57 15.59
N LEU A 576 -7.02 -16.28 15.91
CA LEU A 576 -7.45 -15.82 17.23
C LEU A 576 -8.96 -15.96 17.49
N ASP A 577 -9.78 -16.17 16.46
CA ASP A 577 -11.24 -16.31 16.62
C ASP A 577 -11.58 -17.51 17.52
N ALA A 578 -10.78 -18.58 17.43
CA ALA A 578 -10.93 -19.75 18.31
C ALA A 578 -10.71 -19.42 19.80
N TYR A 579 -10.05 -18.31 20.11
CA TYR A 579 -9.69 -17.88 21.46
C TYR A 579 -10.48 -16.67 21.95
N SER A 580 -11.44 -16.14 21.15
CA SER A 580 -12.12 -14.87 21.38
C SER A 580 -12.76 -14.77 22.78
N GLY A 581 -13.38 -15.85 23.27
CA GLY A 581 -13.99 -15.90 24.61
C GLY A 581 -12.98 -15.86 25.76
N THR A 582 -11.75 -16.35 25.51
CA THR A 582 -10.72 -16.50 26.55
C THR A 582 -9.73 -15.33 26.56
N LEU A 583 -9.56 -14.66 25.40
CA LEU A 583 -8.68 -13.47 25.27
C LEU A 583 -9.11 -12.33 26.20
N ALA A 584 -10.40 -12.14 26.44
CA ALA A 584 -10.92 -11.16 27.37
C ALA A 584 -10.35 -11.34 28.80
N SER A 585 -10.11 -12.58 29.22
CA SER A 585 -9.53 -12.90 30.54
C SER A 585 -8.06 -12.50 30.67
N LEU A 586 -7.34 -12.31 29.57
CA LEU A 586 -5.93 -11.92 29.55
C LEU A 586 -5.70 -10.42 29.53
N ASN A 587 -6.75 -9.60 29.52
CA ASN A 587 -6.68 -8.14 29.36
C ASN A 587 -5.86 -7.75 28.10
N VAL A 588 -6.17 -8.36 26.99
CA VAL A 588 -5.50 -8.14 25.71
C VAL A 588 -6.12 -6.93 25.03
N ILE A 589 -5.29 -5.98 24.61
CA ILE A 589 -5.68 -4.82 23.80
C ILE A 589 -5.71 -5.26 22.34
N LYS A 590 -6.73 -4.85 21.59
CA LYS A 590 -6.85 -5.13 20.16
C LYS A 590 -6.19 -4.05 19.32
N ALA A 591 -5.77 -4.40 18.11
CA ALA A 591 -5.11 -3.47 17.18
C ALA A 591 -5.95 -2.22 16.91
N LYS A 592 -7.28 -2.35 16.79
CA LYS A 592 -8.20 -1.21 16.59
C LYS A 592 -8.22 -0.22 17.75
N ASP A 593 -7.90 -0.66 18.96
CA ASP A 593 -7.97 0.15 20.18
C ASP A 593 -6.65 0.87 20.48
N LEU A 594 -5.55 0.50 19.81
CA LEU A 594 -4.23 1.12 19.98
C LEU A 594 -4.24 2.64 19.80
N PRO A 595 -4.87 3.23 18.78
CA PRO A 595 -4.85 4.68 18.60
C PRO A 595 -5.54 5.47 19.74
N ASN A 596 -6.36 4.78 20.54
CA ASN A 596 -7.16 5.38 21.59
C ASN A 596 -6.53 5.23 22.99
N LEU A 597 -5.32 4.64 23.10
CA LEU A 597 -4.64 4.46 24.37
C LEU A 597 -4.26 5.80 24.98
N THR A 598 -4.58 5.96 26.26
CA THR A 598 -4.20 7.12 27.05
C THR A 598 -2.75 7.04 27.53
N ALA A 599 -2.14 8.20 27.91
CA ALA A 599 -0.79 8.23 28.46
C ALA A 599 -0.65 7.34 29.72
N ASN A 600 -1.70 7.24 30.54
CA ASN A 600 -1.73 6.37 31.72
C ASN A 600 -1.71 4.88 31.37
N GLU A 601 -2.36 4.48 30.27
CA GLU A 601 -2.33 3.11 29.79
C GLU A 601 -0.98 2.75 29.16
N CYS A 602 -0.35 3.70 28.49
CA CYS A 602 1.00 3.55 27.94
C CYS A 602 2.11 3.48 29.03
N SER A 603 1.83 3.94 30.25
CA SER A 603 2.80 3.88 31.35
C SER A 603 2.98 2.48 31.97
N ARG A 604 2.17 1.51 31.58
CA ARG A 604 2.22 0.12 32.05
C ARG A 604 2.43 -0.82 30.87
N PRO A 605 3.09 -1.98 31.11
CA PRO A 605 3.19 -2.98 30.06
C PRO A 605 1.81 -3.42 29.58
N ILE A 606 1.59 -3.34 28.27
CA ILE A 606 0.35 -3.76 27.61
C ILE A 606 0.50 -5.17 27.07
N ARG A 607 -0.61 -5.87 26.90
CA ARG A 607 -0.66 -7.19 26.28
C ARG A 607 -1.47 -7.15 25.01
N MET A 608 -0.93 -7.75 23.96
CA MET A 608 -1.65 -7.99 22.71
C MET A 608 -1.45 -9.44 22.26
N ALA A 609 -2.43 -9.97 21.58
CA ALA A 609 -2.33 -11.29 20.95
C ALA A 609 -2.34 -11.10 19.43
N GLY A 610 -1.55 -11.90 18.72
CA GLY A 610 -1.47 -11.81 17.26
C GLY A 610 -0.77 -12.99 16.63
N THR A 611 -0.93 -13.12 15.32
CA THR A 611 -0.15 -14.02 14.47
C THR A 611 0.82 -13.21 13.62
N VAL A 612 2.02 -13.73 13.41
CA VAL A 612 3.05 -13.04 12.63
C VAL A 612 2.65 -13.04 11.15
N VAL A 613 2.60 -11.84 10.56
CA VAL A 613 2.32 -11.61 9.14
C VAL A 613 3.61 -11.38 8.35
N ALA A 614 4.50 -10.56 8.91
CA ALA A 614 5.78 -10.25 8.28
C ALA A 614 6.85 -9.96 9.35
N LYS A 615 8.11 -10.24 9.00
CA LYS A 615 9.26 -9.98 9.86
C LYS A 615 10.38 -9.33 9.03
N ARG A 616 10.93 -8.20 9.52
CA ARG A 616 12.07 -7.50 8.91
C ARG A 616 13.17 -7.34 9.95
N GLU A 617 14.23 -8.13 9.83
CA GLU A 617 15.41 -8.00 10.69
C GLU A 617 16.31 -6.86 10.18
N ARG A 618 16.87 -6.09 11.09
CA ARG A 618 17.84 -5.04 10.84
C ARG A 618 19.01 -5.15 11.83
N VAL A 619 20.14 -4.58 11.45
CA VAL A 619 21.30 -4.45 12.32
C VAL A 619 21.40 -2.98 12.73
N GLY A 620 21.45 -2.73 14.03
CA GLY A 620 21.62 -1.39 14.58
C GLY A 620 23.06 -0.90 14.46
N LYS A 621 23.27 0.41 14.70
CA LYS A 621 24.62 1.05 14.62
C LYS A 621 25.68 0.40 15.51
N ARG A 622 25.31 -0.35 16.54
CA ARG A 622 26.20 -1.08 17.46
C ARG A 622 26.33 -2.57 17.15
N GLY A 623 25.91 -3.03 15.94
CA GLY A 623 25.96 -4.44 15.55
C GLY A 623 24.84 -5.32 16.11
N ASN A 624 24.00 -4.83 17.00
CA ASN A 624 22.89 -5.58 17.58
C ASN A 624 21.75 -5.76 16.57
N LYS A 625 21.30 -7.01 16.39
CA LYS A 625 20.16 -7.33 15.55
C LYS A 625 18.86 -6.94 16.24
N TYR A 626 17.93 -6.34 15.52
CA TYR A 626 16.57 -6.11 15.96
C TYR A 626 15.61 -6.37 14.81
N ALA A 627 14.35 -6.61 15.12
CA ALA A 627 13.35 -6.86 14.10
C ALA A 627 12.12 -5.96 14.28
N PHE A 628 11.56 -5.52 13.16
CA PHE A 628 10.19 -5.07 13.09
C PHE A 628 9.33 -6.27 12.71
N VAL A 629 8.39 -6.61 13.56
CA VAL A 629 7.48 -7.74 13.37
C VAL A 629 6.09 -7.18 13.22
N LEU A 630 5.49 -7.40 12.06
CA LEU A 630 4.10 -7.08 11.80
C LEU A 630 3.24 -8.27 12.21
N LEU A 631 2.30 -8.05 13.12
CA LEU A 631 1.35 -9.05 13.57
C LEU A 631 -0.08 -8.63 13.19
N SER A 632 -0.97 -9.60 13.11
CA SER A 632 -2.40 -9.37 12.94
C SER A 632 -3.19 -9.96 14.10
N ASP A 633 -4.27 -9.28 14.47
CA ASP A 633 -5.38 -9.83 15.23
C ASP A 633 -6.66 -9.84 14.38
N ASP A 634 -7.79 -10.17 14.97
CA ASP A 634 -9.11 -10.19 14.32
C ASP A 634 -9.60 -8.80 13.90
N THR A 635 -8.98 -7.72 14.40
CA THR A 635 -9.41 -6.33 14.18
C THR A 635 -8.47 -5.52 13.28
N GLY A 636 -7.21 -5.96 13.10
CA GLY A 636 -6.24 -5.22 12.30
C GLY A 636 -4.82 -5.76 12.39
N THR A 637 -3.87 -4.92 11.99
CA THR A 637 -2.43 -5.21 12.09
C THR A 637 -1.74 -4.20 13.00
N PHE A 638 -0.68 -4.63 13.68
CA PHE A 638 0.16 -3.79 14.51
C PHE A 638 1.63 -4.19 14.37
N GLU A 639 2.52 -3.21 14.35
CA GLU A 639 3.96 -3.41 14.23
C GLU A 639 4.63 -3.32 15.59
N VAL A 640 5.51 -4.27 15.88
CA VAL A 640 6.22 -4.37 17.15
C VAL A 640 7.72 -4.40 16.89
N THR A 641 8.48 -3.60 17.64
CA THR A 641 9.94 -3.66 17.63
C THR A 641 10.43 -4.70 18.64
N MET A 642 11.27 -5.63 18.19
CA MET A 642 11.91 -6.65 19.02
C MET A 642 13.42 -6.46 19.01
N PHE A 643 14.04 -6.24 20.17
CA PHE A 643 15.48 -6.13 20.29
C PHE A 643 16.13 -7.52 20.39
N SER A 644 17.45 -7.55 20.26
CA SER A 644 18.25 -8.77 20.09
C SER A 644 17.95 -9.91 21.07
N GLU A 645 17.73 -9.60 22.35
CA GLU A 645 17.45 -10.60 23.39
C GLU A 645 16.09 -11.29 23.17
N VAL A 646 15.03 -10.48 23.00
CA VAL A 646 13.67 -11.00 22.77
C VAL A 646 13.59 -11.68 21.42
N LEU A 647 14.24 -11.10 20.38
CA LEU A 647 14.27 -11.68 19.04
C LEU A 647 14.94 -13.06 19.04
N SER A 648 16.06 -13.23 19.73
CA SER A 648 16.76 -14.51 19.81
C SER A 648 15.95 -15.56 20.56
N ALA A 649 15.33 -15.19 21.68
CA ALA A 649 14.50 -16.07 22.49
C ALA A 649 13.19 -16.51 21.81
N SER A 650 12.69 -15.69 20.86
CA SER A 650 11.38 -15.90 20.23
C SER A 650 11.46 -16.25 18.74
N ARG A 651 12.65 -16.49 18.19
CA ARG A 651 12.83 -16.69 16.74
C ARG A 651 11.99 -17.85 16.21
N ASP A 652 12.04 -19.00 16.85
CA ASP A 652 11.29 -20.20 16.45
C ASP A 652 9.77 -19.99 16.59
N LEU A 653 9.36 -19.22 17.59
CA LEU A 653 7.94 -18.85 17.77
C LEU A 653 7.43 -17.94 16.64
N MET A 654 8.27 -16.99 16.20
CA MET A 654 7.91 -16.10 15.08
C MET A 654 7.72 -16.84 13.75
N ASP A 655 8.50 -17.91 13.55
CA ASP A 655 8.48 -18.68 12.30
C ASP A 655 7.45 -19.81 12.34
N SER A 656 6.83 -20.10 13.50
CA SER A 656 5.86 -21.18 13.69
C SER A 656 4.47 -20.91 13.08
N GLY A 657 4.12 -19.63 12.83
CA GLY A 657 2.77 -19.24 12.41
C GLY A 657 1.67 -19.37 13.48
N ALA A 658 2.04 -19.81 14.70
CA ALA A 658 1.10 -19.97 15.82
C ALA A 658 0.74 -18.61 16.44
N PRO A 659 -0.48 -18.49 17.03
CA PRO A 659 -0.85 -17.31 17.79
C PRO A 659 0.06 -17.06 19.00
N LEU A 660 0.50 -15.83 19.18
CA LEU A 660 1.39 -15.38 20.23
C LEU A 660 0.68 -14.41 21.17
N LEU A 661 1.04 -14.47 22.45
CA LEU A 661 0.76 -13.42 23.41
C LEU A 661 2.04 -12.60 23.63
N LEU A 662 1.94 -11.31 23.35
CA LEU A 662 3.05 -10.36 23.47
C LEU A 662 2.82 -9.46 24.67
N THR A 663 3.86 -9.26 25.48
CA THR A 663 3.92 -8.21 26.50
C THR A 663 4.83 -7.13 25.96
N MET A 664 4.38 -5.89 26.00
CA MET A 664 5.03 -4.78 25.32
C MET A 664 4.97 -3.52 26.15
N ASP A 665 5.99 -2.68 26.00
CA ASP A 665 5.98 -1.30 26.46
C ASP A 665 5.50 -0.40 25.33
N ALA A 666 4.45 0.37 25.58
CA ALA A 666 3.91 1.35 24.66
C ALA A 666 4.55 2.71 24.91
N GLN A 667 5.28 3.25 23.95
CA GLN A 667 5.88 4.57 24.01
C GLN A 667 5.12 5.52 23.10
N MET A 668 4.59 6.59 23.68
CA MET A 668 3.93 7.64 22.92
C MET A 668 4.99 8.59 22.36
N GLU A 669 5.29 8.48 21.07
CA GLU A 669 6.19 9.38 20.33
C GLU A 669 5.33 10.33 19.48
N GLU A 670 5.26 11.61 19.86
CA GLU A 670 4.58 12.73 19.17
C GLU A 670 3.09 12.51 18.80
N GLU A 671 2.52 11.41 18.71
CA GLU A 671 1.15 10.98 18.38
C GLU A 671 1.13 9.56 17.79
N ARG A 672 2.25 8.86 17.86
CA ARG A 672 2.34 7.45 17.50
C ARG A 672 2.67 6.61 18.71
N ILE A 673 2.01 5.48 18.81
CA ILE A 673 2.38 4.49 19.82
C ILE A 673 3.40 3.55 19.20
N ARG A 674 4.61 3.62 19.70
CA ARG A 674 5.65 2.67 19.39
C ARG A 674 5.58 1.51 20.37
N LEU A 675 5.48 0.29 19.84
CA LEU A 675 5.39 -0.92 20.63
C LEU A 675 6.76 -1.60 20.71
N LEU A 676 7.28 -1.75 21.92
CA LEU A 676 8.53 -2.45 22.20
C LEU A 676 8.22 -3.77 22.89
N CYS A 677 8.49 -4.90 22.23
CA CYS A 677 8.24 -6.21 22.82
C CYS A 677 9.28 -6.53 23.90
N SER A 678 8.81 -6.79 25.10
CA SER A 678 9.61 -7.29 26.21
C SER A 678 9.53 -8.81 26.35
N ARG A 679 8.42 -9.42 25.90
CA ARG A 679 8.23 -10.88 25.97
C ARG A 679 7.21 -11.36 24.94
N ALA A 680 7.48 -12.54 24.36
CA ALA A 680 6.56 -13.24 23.47
C ALA A 680 6.42 -14.71 23.93
N ASP A 681 5.19 -15.14 24.15
CA ASP A 681 4.86 -16.52 24.56
C ASP A 681 3.85 -17.13 23.57
N PRO A 682 3.84 -18.45 23.38
CA PRO A 682 2.73 -19.10 22.71
C PRO A 682 1.41 -18.82 23.43
N LEU A 683 0.39 -18.36 22.72
CA LEU A 683 -0.90 -18.01 23.30
C LEU A 683 -1.52 -19.20 24.07
N GLU A 684 -1.44 -20.40 23.49
CA GLU A 684 -1.94 -21.62 24.14
C GLU A 684 -1.31 -21.87 25.51
N LYS A 685 0.01 -21.66 25.64
CA LYS A 685 0.74 -21.83 26.91
C LYS A 685 0.29 -20.79 27.94
N ALA A 686 0.10 -19.57 27.51
CA ALA A 686 -0.35 -18.47 28.38
C ALA A 686 -1.79 -18.71 28.89
N LEU A 687 -2.66 -19.25 28.05
CA LEU A 687 -4.03 -19.62 28.40
C LEU A 687 -4.08 -20.85 29.32
N ALA A 688 -3.32 -21.88 29.00
CA ALA A 688 -3.26 -23.12 29.82
C ALA A 688 -2.80 -22.85 31.25
N ALA A 689 -1.93 -21.86 31.46
CA ALA A 689 -1.49 -21.45 32.80
C ALA A 689 -2.61 -20.81 33.65
N ARG A 690 -3.71 -20.32 33.04
CA ARG A 690 -4.85 -19.67 33.72
C ARG A 690 -6.07 -20.57 33.87
N LEU A 691 -6.28 -21.48 32.93
CA LEU A 691 -7.41 -22.42 32.98
C LEU A 691 -7.21 -23.43 34.12
N LYS A 692 -7.87 -23.21 35.25
CA LYS A 692 -7.72 -24.05 36.41
C LYS A 692 -8.85 -25.04 36.60
N ASN A 693 -10.11 -24.63 36.37
CA ASN A 693 -11.27 -25.49 36.61
C ASN A 693 -12.35 -25.31 35.54
N LEU A 694 -13.08 -26.36 35.21
CA LEU A 694 -14.22 -26.34 34.28
C LEU A 694 -15.46 -26.90 34.94
N LYS A 695 -16.62 -26.25 34.64
CA LYS A 695 -17.93 -26.80 34.95
C LYS A 695 -18.70 -27.06 33.65
N LEU A 696 -19.04 -28.32 33.43
CA LEU A 696 -19.76 -28.80 32.25
C LEU A 696 -21.20 -29.04 32.61
N SER A 697 -22.11 -28.35 31.97
CA SER A 697 -23.55 -28.65 32.07
C SER A 697 -23.90 -29.78 31.12
N VAL A 698 -24.38 -30.90 31.64
CA VAL A 698 -24.60 -32.14 30.87
C VAL A 698 -26.02 -32.59 30.92
N THR A 699 -26.50 -33.23 29.84
CA THR A 699 -27.77 -33.95 29.76
C THR A 699 -27.58 -35.45 30.07
N ASN A 700 -28.70 -36.16 30.21
CA ASN A 700 -28.69 -37.63 30.49
C ASN A 700 -28.10 -38.48 29.33
N ALA A 701 -27.80 -37.87 28.17
CA ALA A 701 -27.28 -38.54 26.98
C ALA A 701 -25.78 -38.25 26.77
N LEU A 702 -25.01 -37.95 27.84
CA LEU A 702 -23.60 -37.65 27.71
C LEU A 702 -22.80 -38.91 27.29
N PRO A 703 -22.05 -38.89 26.17
CA PRO A 703 -21.16 -39.95 25.77
C PRO A 703 -19.87 -39.91 26.64
N VAL A 704 -19.84 -40.69 27.69
CA VAL A 704 -18.76 -40.71 28.69
C VAL A 704 -17.41 -41.12 28.08
N LEU A 705 -17.41 -42.00 27.08
CA LEU A 705 -16.19 -42.43 26.39
C LEU A 705 -15.54 -41.31 25.59
N GLU A 706 -16.31 -40.53 24.83
CA GLU A 706 -15.79 -39.36 24.07
C GLU A 706 -15.24 -38.29 25.01
N LEU A 707 -15.92 -38.06 26.15
CA LEU A 707 -15.43 -37.17 27.19
C LEU A 707 -14.09 -37.65 27.74
N GLN A 708 -13.98 -38.95 28.03
CA GLN A 708 -12.76 -39.57 28.55
C GLN A 708 -11.62 -39.46 27.54
N ASP A 709 -11.87 -39.72 26.25
CA ASP A 709 -10.85 -39.64 25.19
C ASP A 709 -10.30 -38.21 25.02
N ILE A 710 -11.16 -37.21 25.03
CA ILE A 710 -10.76 -35.80 24.92
C ILE A 710 -9.94 -35.40 26.15
N LEU A 711 -10.32 -35.78 27.34
CA LEU A 711 -9.61 -35.44 28.57
C LEU A 711 -8.29 -36.21 28.71
N ALA A 712 -8.22 -37.44 28.21
CA ALA A 712 -6.99 -38.25 28.22
C ALA A 712 -5.94 -37.73 27.21
N ALA A 713 -6.37 -37.16 26.09
CA ALA A 713 -5.49 -36.68 25.05
C ALA A 713 -4.53 -35.54 25.50
N ASP A 714 -4.94 -34.72 26.45
CA ASP A 714 -4.16 -33.60 26.98
C ASP A 714 -3.34 -33.97 28.25
N GLY A 715 -3.58 -35.13 28.82
CA GLY A 715 -2.84 -35.66 29.95
C GLY A 715 -3.18 -35.02 31.30
N ARG A 716 -2.28 -35.24 32.30
CA ARG A 716 -2.44 -34.71 33.67
C ARG A 716 -1.99 -33.23 33.74
N GLY A 717 -2.75 -32.40 34.48
CA GLY A 717 -2.49 -30.99 34.72
C GLY A 717 -2.93 -30.56 36.12
N ASN A 718 -3.30 -29.30 36.30
CA ASN A 718 -3.72 -28.72 37.58
C ASN A 718 -5.22 -28.42 37.67
N GLY A 719 -6.01 -28.67 36.62
CA GLY A 719 -7.41 -28.29 36.54
C GLY A 719 -8.36 -29.33 37.09
N HIS A 720 -9.48 -28.89 37.68
CA HIS A 720 -10.60 -29.73 38.09
C HIS A 720 -11.74 -29.59 37.10
N ILE A 721 -12.44 -30.71 36.89
CA ILE A 721 -13.64 -30.73 36.01
C ILE A 721 -14.83 -31.17 36.85
N THR A 722 -15.88 -30.34 36.84
CA THR A 722 -17.16 -30.62 37.50
C THR A 722 -18.25 -30.83 36.46
N LEU A 723 -18.94 -31.93 36.48
CA LEU A 723 -20.13 -32.17 35.67
C LEU A 723 -21.34 -31.71 36.47
N ALA A 724 -22.21 -30.90 35.86
CA ALA A 724 -23.45 -30.44 36.43
C ALA A 724 -24.62 -31.02 35.63
N ALA A 725 -25.32 -31.96 36.19
CA ALA A 725 -26.48 -32.61 35.59
C ALA A 725 -27.80 -32.22 36.33
N ARG A 726 -28.86 -32.01 35.57
CA ARG A 726 -30.19 -31.77 36.16
C ARG A 726 -30.93 -33.11 36.29
N SER A 727 -31.22 -33.51 37.52
CA SER A 727 -32.05 -34.68 37.82
C SER A 727 -33.32 -34.23 38.50
N ASN A 728 -34.45 -34.33 37.81
CA ASN A 728 -35.76 -33.84 38.24
C ASN A 728 -35.75 -32.35 38.67
N SER A 729 -35.94 -32.06 39.95
CA SER A 729 -35.90 -30.71 40.52
C SER A 729 -34.56 -30.29 41.10
N HIS A 730 -33.53 -31.16 41.07
CA HIS A 730 -32.25 -30.93 41.71
C HIS A 730 -31.10 -30.82 40.68
N MET A 731 -30.13 -29.96 40.95
CA MET A 731 -28.85 -29.92 40.23
C MET A 731 -27.87 -30.78 40.98
N VAL A 732 -27.30 -31.76 40.28
CA VAL A 732 -26.27 -32.65 40.82
C VAL A 732 -24.96 -32.25 40.23
N GLU A 733 -23.95 -31.97 41.09
CA GLU A 733 -22.61 -31.65 40.67
C GLU A 733 -21.69 -32.82 41.02
N LEU A 734 -20.93 -33.33 40.05
CA LEU A 734 -20.01 -34.43 40.20
C LEU A 734 -18.63 -33.96 39.81
N VAL A 735 -17.68 -33.92 40.76
CA VAL A 735 -16.29 -33.59 40.49
C VAL A 735 -15.61 -34.84 39.94
N LEU A 736 -15.04 -34.74 38.74
CA LEU A 736 -14.28 -35.86 38.16
C LEU A 736 -12.99 -36.14 38.97
N PRO A 737 -12.68 -37.42 39.24
CA PRO A 737 -11.48 -37.78 39.98
C PRO A 737 -10.24 -37.46 39.16
N GLY A 738 -9.26 -36.79 39.78
CA GLY A 738 -7.98 -36.44 39.15
C GLY A 738 -7.83 -34.95 38.83
N ARG A 739 -6.68 -34.63 38.23
CA ARG A 739 -6.36 -33.30 37.73
C ARG A 739 -6.03 -33.37 36.25
N TYR A 740 -6.59 -32.49 35.47
CA TYR A 740 -6.55 -32.48 34.02
C TYR A 740 -5.76 -31.29 33.49
N ALA A 741 -5.03 -31.49 32.40
CA ALA A 741 -4.48 -30.40 31.64
C ALA A 741 -5.59 -29.81 30.76
N ILE A 742 -6.11 -28.61 31.12
CA ILE A 742 -7.17 -27.96 30.39
C ILE A 742 -6.55 -27.01 29.37
N GLN A 743 -6.66 -27.33 28.10
CA GLN A 743 -6.17 -26.52 26.99
C GLN A 743 -7.35 -25.90 26.21
N PRO A 744 -7.15 -24.82 25.47
CA PRO A 744 -8.21 -24.23 24.64
C PRO A 744 -8.82 -25.21 23.62
N LYS A 745 -8.01 -26.14 23.08
CA LYS A 745 -8.50 -27.21 22.20
C LYS A 745 -9.42 -28.20 22.93
N THR A 746 -9.16 -28.46 24.21
CA THR A 746 -10.03 -29.28 25.07
C THR A 746 -11.39 -28.61 25.22
N LEU A 747 -11.43 -27.30 25.51
CA LEU A 747 -12.66 -26.52 25.60
C LEU A 747 -13.47 -26.59 24.29
N ALA A 748 -12.81 -26.44 23.14
CA ALA A 748 -13.46 -26.55 21.83
C ALA A 748 -13.99 -27.97 21.57
N GLY A 749 -13.20 -28.98 21.92
CA GLY A 749 -13.61 -30.40 21.84
C GLY A 749 -14.81 -30.71 22.71
N LEU A 750 -14.81 -30.24 23.97
CA LEU A 750 -15.89 -30.45 24.93
C LEU A 750 -17.20 -29.81 24.51
N LYS A 751 -17.17 -28.61 23.90
CA LYS A 751 -18.36 -27.92 23.37
C LYS A 751 -19.04 -28.68 22.23
N ASN A 752 -18.31 -29.53 21.52
CA ASN A 752 -18.82 -30.29 20.39
C ASN A 752 -19.34 -31.69 20.77
N ILE A 753 -19.22 -32.10 22.03
CA ILE A 753 -19.74 -33.42 22.49
C ILE A 753 -21.27 -33.32 22.59
N PRO A 754 -22.02 -34.24 21.92
CA PRO A 754 -23.45 -34.32 22.09
C PRO A 754 -23.79 -34.59 23.56
N GLY A 755 -24.69 -33.77 24.14
CA GLY A 755 -25.08 -33.91 25.58
C GLY A 755 -24.33 -32.95 26.51
N ILE A 756 -23.32 -32.22 26.08
CA ILE A 756 -22.81 -31.05 26.81
C ILE A 756 -23.56 -29.80 26.31
N THR A 757 -24.28 -29.16 27.22
CA THR A 757 -25.10 -27.99 26.90
C THR A 757 -24.43 -26.68 27.20
N ASP A 758 -23.46 -26.67 28.10
CA ASP A 758 -22.70 -25.47 28.45
C ASP A 758 -21.35 -25.86 29.06
N VAL A 759 -20.32 -25.05 28.78
CA VAL A 759 -18.95 -25.19 29.29
C VAL A 759 -18.53 -23.88 29.90
N ARG A 760 -18.39 -23.83 31.22
CA ARG A 760 -17.98 -22.63 31.97
C ARG A 760 -16.65 -22.83 32.67
N GLU A 761 -15.84 -21.81 32.61
CA GLU A 761 -14.64 -21.71 33.44
C GLU A 761 -15.05 -21.30 34.86
N THR A 762 -14.49 -21.98 35.88
CA THR A 762 -14.67 -21.64 37.26
C THR A 762 -13.31 -21.31 37.88
N GLN A 763 -13.28 -20.36 38.80
CA GLN A 763 -12.04 -19.95 39.49
C GLN A 763 -11.50 -21.01 40.43
#